data_ef1b89c0d0fbe623bc6e0ba28318a854
#
_entry.id   ef1b89c0d0fbe623bc6e0ba28318a854
#
_cell.length_a   1.000
_cell.length_b   1.000
_cell.length_c   1.000
_cell.angle_alpha   90.00
_cell.angle_beta   90.00
_cell.angle_gamma   90.00
#
_symmetry.space_group_name_H-M   'P 1'
#
loop_
_entity.id
_entity.type
_entity.pdbx_description
1 polymer ?
#
loop_
_entity_poly.entity_id
_entity_poly.type
_entity_poly.pdbx_seq_one_letter_code
_entity_poly.pdbx_strand_id
1 'polypeptide(L)'
;MEGNLWLYRLYFRVVILLWLPVSLSAVDLPNLTFRTITISDGLSNNIINTIYKDKRGFTWLGTQTGLDRFDGINVKSFLQFSGRTIFSIAETDSVYLWVGTDKGLWRLDRKTDQVKLVTLDTKSLEVRSVFVSQTVRLLVGTTHGLFIYQENTFRKVLFGSNALSSTNFLTGIVEGHKDTFWLTSQGGLIEYNIVTGQSEVYTYQGDERFVNYFSCLTLLKEKLYLGTAGNGMLVFDIGKTAFSICPEVENGYIKSIIAVNDEIWVGTNGSGIRIISASTGKELSAIEHTSNADAICSNAVYSLLKEDDMLFVGTYMGGLSYTPAHGSFFSVYSYPELFNSYNMNVRAFWVDADGKKVIGTRDGLYYISEMERRIRHYTHRNSILRSDIILSVKPFNRDFLIGTYGGGLYLLHRNTGELSFLQSDQCFMQGSFNGYERDVNNKLWIGSSKGVYVYDHLTGEYEVYNSRNSSLSVNSVFSLKADSKGRMWLGTGGAVFMYDRVDGVFKSDVFPEHVLPYTKSVRFIYEDKKKNLWFCDDKEGVVKVDESFTTFEHITIDDFLPNNSVMSIVEDPKNGGLWFATQRGLLYIKEEENYHKIFSLYDGIPGYIFNSPVQITDDNTVWWGNERGLVCYDAVKSWSEIGTKRSSLP
;
A
#
# COMPACT_ATOMS: atom_id res chain seq x y z
N MET A 1 -38.67 -54.18 -31.39
CA MET A 1 -37.25 -53.80 -31.26
C MET A 1 -37.06 -52.28 -30.97
N GLU A 2 -37.99 -51.64 -30.28
CA GLU A 2 -37.87 -50.18 -29.97
C GLU A 2 -37.73 -49.84 -28.45
N GLY A 3 -37.64 -50.83 -27.63
CA GLY A 3 -37.57 -50.61 -26.15
C GLY A 3 -36.20 -50.37 -25.57
N ASN A 4 -35.11 -50.70 -26.29
CA ASN A 4 -33.73 -50.68 -25.71
C ASN A 4 -32.91 -49.41 -26.05
N LEU A 5 -33.40 -48.58 -26.96
CA LEU A 5 -32.65 -47.34 -27.33
C LEU A 5 -32.84 -46.20 -26.34
N TRP A 6 -33.89 -46.21 -25.54
CA TRP A 6 -34.18 -45.16 -24.55
C TRP A 6 -33.35 -45.35 -23.27
N LEU A 7 -33.10 -46.61 -22.85
CA LEU A 7 -32.25 -46.94 -21.72
C LEU A 7 -30.76 -46.62 -22.01
N TYR A 8 -30.28 -46.85 -23.24
CA TYR A 8 -28.91 -46.48 -23.63
C TYR A 8 -28.69 -44.95 -23.72
N ARG A 9 -29.69 -44.17 -24.10
CA ARG A 9 -29.61 -42.72 -24.10
C ARG A 9 -29.66 -42.13 -22.68
N LEU A 10 -30.32 -42.78 -21.74
CA LEU A 10 -30.33 -42.35 -20.32
C LEU A 10 -29.01 -42.72 -19.64
N TYR A 11 -28.46 -43.90 -19.93
CA TYR A 11 -27.19 -44.36 -19.39
C TYR A 11 -26.01 -43.49 -19.90
N PHE A 12 -26.01 -43.09 -21.14
CA PHE A 12 -24.98 -42.20 -21.71
C PHE A 12 -25.08 -40.75 -21.17
N ARG A 13 -26.28 -40.27 -20.85
CA ARG A 13 -26.44 -38.96 -20.22
C ARG A 13 -26.08 -38.96 -18.73
N VAL A 14 -26.30 -40.04 -18.02
CA VAL A 14 -25.93 -40.17 -16.59
C VAL A 14 -24.44 -40.40 -16.43
N VAL A 15 -23.79 -41.12 -17.35
CA VAL A 15 -22.32 -41.36 -17.32
C VAL A 15 -21.55 -40.11 -17.76
N ILE A 16 -22.08 -39.27 -18.67
CA ILE A 16 -21.45 -38.01 -19.04
C ILE A 16 -21.60 -36.94 -17.91
N LEU A 17 -22.64 -37.04 -17.06
CA LEU A 17 -22.81 -36.13 -15.91
C LEU A 17 -21.93 -36.52 -14.71
N LEU A 18 -21.37 -37.76 -14.69
CA LEU A 18 -20.44 -38.20 -13.65
C LEU A 18 -18.96 -38.02 -14.02
N TRP A 19 -18.65 -37.56 -15.23
CA TRP A 19 -17.29 -37.23 -15.71
C TRP A 19 -17.14 -35.77 -16.14
N LEU A 20 -17.85 -34.86 -15.48
CA LEU A 20 -17.37 -33.48 -15.47
C LEU A 20 -16.14 -33.49 -14.56
N PRO A 21 -14.94 -33.17 -15.08
CA PRO A 21 -13.83 -32.89 -14.18
C PRO A 21 -14.33 -31.76 -13.30
N VAL A 22 -14.37 -32.02 -11.99
CA VAL A 22 -14.33 -30.93 -11.02
C VAL A 22 -13.00 -30.26 -11.33
N SER A 23 -13.04 -29.25 -12.19
CA SER A 23 -11.96 -28.29 -12.24
C SER A 23 -11.91 -27.72 -10.84
N LEU A 24 -10.97 -28.22 -10.02
CA LEU A 24 -10.49 -27.44 -8.91
C LEU A 24 -10.09 -26.10 -9.56
N SER A 25 -10.92 -25.10 -9.34
CA SER A 25 -10.52 -23.74 -9.63
C SER A 25 -9.23 -23.55 -8.84
N ALA A 26 -8.12 -23.38 -9.55
CA ALA A 26 -6.94 -22.77 -8.98
C ALA A 26 -7.47 -21.52 -8.24
N VAL A 27 -7.14 -21.41 -6.98
CA VAL A 27 -7.44 -20.17 -6.25
C VAL A 27 -6.66 -19.11 -7.02
N ASP A 28 -7.37 -18.30 -7.81
CA ASP A 28 -6.80 -17.13 -8.44
C ASP A 28 -6.33 -16.25 -7.30
N LEU A 29 -5.04 -16.32 -6.97
CA LEU A 29 -4.44 -15.30 -6.12
C LEU A 29 -4.68 -13.96 -6.83
N PRO A 30 -5.27 -12.98 -6.15
CA PRO A 30 -5.39 -11.65 -6.70
C PRO A 30 -4.01 -11.19 -7.17
N ASN A 31 -3.93 -10.44 -8.26
CA ASN A 31 -2.69 -9.84 -8.73
C ASN A 31 -2.08 -9.01 -7.59
N LEU A 32 -1.14 -9.61 -6.87
CA LEU A 32 -0.50 -8.98 -5.71
C LEU A 32 0.54 -7.99 -6.23
N THR A 33 0.37 -6.73 -5.87
CA THR A 33 1.32 -5.65 -6.18
C THR A 33 2.19 -5.41 -4.97
N PHE A 34 3.44 -5.83 -5.02
CA PHE A 34 4.39 -5.65 -3.93
C PHE A 34 5.09 -4.30 -3.99
N ARG A 35 5.39 -3.77 -2.83
CA ARG A 35 6.26 -2.63 -2.61
C ARG A 35 7.50 -3.07 -1.87
N THR A 36 8.60 -2.40 -2.14
CA THR A 36 9.88 -2.73 -1.55
C THR A 36 10.42 -1.57 -0.73
N ILE A 37 10.95 -1.90 0.45
CA ILE A 37 11.71 -1.01 1.32
C ILE A 37 13.12 -1.56 1.43
N THR A 38 14.10 -0.68 1.25
CA THR A 38 15.53 -1.01 1.22
C THR A 38 16.34 -0.09 2.13
N ILE A 39 17.66 -0.24 2.14
CA ILE A 39 18.58 0.69 2.81
C ILE A 39 18.42 2.14 2.31
N SER A 40 17.99 2.34 1.07
CA SER A 40 17.72 3.68 0.52
C SER A 40 16.51 4.35 1.20
N ASP A 41 15.62 3.55 1.79
CA ASP A 41 14.43 4.00 2.51
C ASP A 41 14.67 4.05 4.03
N GLY A 42 15.89 3.77 4.48
CA GLY A 42 16.30 3.87 5.88
C GLY A 42 16.44 2.55 6.63
N LEU A 43 16.39 1.38 5.96
CA LEU A 43 16.69 0.09 6.62
C LEU A 43 18.17 0.02 7.04
N SER A 44 18.43 -0.62 8.17
CA SER A 44 19.79 -0.94 8.63
C SER A 44 20.51 -1.91 7.69
N ASN A 45 19.75 -2.82 7.03
CA ASN A 45 20.29 -3.80 6.09
C ASN A 45 19.16 -4.38 5.21
N ASN A 46 19.50 -4.77 3.97
CA ASN A 46 18.55 -5.42 3.05
C ASN A 46 18.29 -6.91 3.34
N ILE A 47 19.00 -7.53 4.28
CA ILE A 47 18.76 -8.90 4.72
C ILE A 47 17.82 -8.87 5.91
N ILE A 48 16.57 -9.30 5.71
CA ILE A 48 15.53 -9.30 6.73
C ILE A 48 15.36 -10.73 7.28
N ASN A 49 15.86 -10.98 8.48
CA ASN A 49 15.82 -12.31 9.12
C ASN A 49 14.47 -12.59 9.79
N THR A 50 13.81 -11.57 10.34
CA THR A 50 12.55 -11.71 11.05
C THR A 50 11.69 -10.46 10.92
N ILE A 51 10.39 -10.67 10.90
CA ILE A 51 9.36 -9.63 10.86
C ILE A 51 8.40 -9.88 12.01
N TYR A 52 8.07 -8.83 12.76
CA TYR A 52 7.13 -8.90 13.87
C TYR A 52 6.23 -7.66 13.88
N LYS A 53 4.91 -7.85 14.01
CA LYS A 53 3.96 -6.74 14.19
C LYS A 53 3.56 -6.65 15.65
N ASP A 54 3.76 -5.48 16.24
CA ASP A 54 3.42 -5.27 17.65
C ASP A 54 1.95 -4.87 17.82
N LYS A 55 1.43 -4.95 19.04
CA LYS A 55 0.04 -4.60 19.39
C LYS A 55 -0.32 -3.13 19.16
N ARG A 56 0.67 -2.28 18.90
CA ARG A 56 0.48 -0.87 18.53
C ARG A 56 0.38 -0.67 17.01
N GLY A 57 0.52 -1.74 16.22
CA GLY A 57 0.45 -1.73 14.76
C GLY A 57 1.79 -1.44 14.06
N PHE A 58 2.90 -1.26 14.77
CA PHE A 58 4.21 -1.09 14.15
C PHE A 58 4.78 -2.42 13.68
N THR A 59 5.38 -2.42 12.50
CA THR A 59 6.12 -3.57 11.96
C THR A 59 7.60 -3.45 12.32
N TRP A 60 8.11 -4.42 13.07
CA TRP A 60 9.50 -4.51 13.47
C TRP A 60 10.26 -5.45 12.55
N LEU A 61 11.43 -5.02 12.13
CA LEU A 61 12.27 -5.69 11.16
C LEU A 61 13.61 -6.02 11.79
N GLY A 62 13.86 -7.30 12.02
CA GLY A 62 15.15 -7.79 12.47
C GLY A 62 16.04 -8.07 11.27
N THR A 63 17.13 -7.31 11.12
CA THR A 63 18.03 -7.41 9.97
C THR A 63 19.34 -8.11 10.35
N GLN A 64 20.20 -8.31 9.34
CA GLN A 64 21.55 -8.84 9.55
C GLN A 64 22.45 -7.91 10.40
N THR A 65 22.17 -6.60 10.41
CA THR A 65 23.05 -5.62 11.10
C THR A 65 22.30 -4.60 11.94
N GLY A 66 21.03 -4.83 12.29
CA GLY A 66 20.27 -3.89 13.11
C GLY A 66 18.81 -4.26 13.31
N LEU A 67 18.15 -3.46 14.14
CA LEU A 67 16.72 -3.51 14.40
C LEU A 67 16.07 -2.24 13.86
N ASP A 68 15.05 -2.40 13.05
CA ASP A 68 14.30 -1.30 12.46
C ASP A 68 12.82 -1.40 12.83
N ARG A 69 12.14 -0.25 12.88
CA ARG A 69 10.68 -0.15 13.05
C ARG A 69 10.08 0.59 11.87
N PHE A 70 9.14 -0.04 11.21
CA PHE A 70 8.37 0.53 10.12
C PHE A 70 6.95 0.90 10.60
N ASP A 71 6.54 2.15 10.39
CA ASP A 71 5.23 2.66 10.80
C ASP A 71 4.21 2.72 9.64
N GLY A 72 4.57 2.13 8.49
CA GLY A 72 3.80 2.20 7.24
C GLY A 72 4.26 3.32 6.31
N ILE A 73 5.08 4.26 6.79
CA ILE A 73 5.61 5.40 6.04
C ILE A 73 7.13 5.44 6.14
N ASN A 74 7.64 5.48 7.38
CA ASN A 74 9.03 5.72 7.69
C ASN A 74 9.66 4.51 8.36
N VAL A 75 10.94 4.33 8.12
CA VAL A 75 11.77 3.38 8.85
C VAL A 75 12.56 4.13 9.92
N LYS A 76 12.43 3.69 11.18
CA LYS A 76 13.25 4.14 12.29
C LYS A 76 14.22 3.04 12.67
N SER A 77 15.52 3.29 12.50
CA SER A 77 16.59 2.39 12.93
C SER A 77 17.02 2.64 14.38
N PHE A 78 17.26 1.57 15.11
CA PHE A 78 17.71 1.60 16.50
C PHE A 78 19.21 1.38 16.57
N LEU A 79 19.98 2.47 16.70
CA LEU A 79 21.45 2.46 16.69
C LEU A 79 22.09 1.56 17.76
N GLN A 80 21.39 1.30 18.87
CA GLN A 80 21.83 0.39 19.94
C GLN A 80 22.01 -1.06 19.46
N PHE A 81 21.36 -1.42 18.33
CA PHE A 81 21.48 -2.72 17.68
C PHE A 81 22.41 -2.72 16.47
N SER A 82 23.09 -1.61 16.18
CA SER A 82 24.01 -1.53 15.03
C SER A 82 25.09 -2.61 15.09
N GLY A 83 25.30 -3.30 13.95
CA GLY A 83 26.25 -4.41 13.83
C GLY A 83 25.82 -5.72 14.51
N ARG A 84 24.55 -5.85 14.92
CA ARG A 84 24.00 -7.07 15.52
C ARG A 84 23.05 -7.76 14.56
N THR A 85 23.19 -9.07 14.45
CA THR A 85 22.20 -9.89 13.73
C THR A 85 21.00 -10.15 14.63
N ILE A 86 19.82 -9.74 14.18
CA ILE A 86 18.56 -9.98 14.86
C ILE A 86 17.93 -11.25 14.29
N PHE A 87 17.57 -12.20 15.16
CA PHE A 87 16.98 -13.48 14.77
C PHE A 87 15.52 -13.61 15.11
N SER A 88 15.07 -12.99 16.22
CA SER A 88 13.69 -13.14 16.68
C SER A 88 13.26 -11.94 17.50
N ILE A 89 11.97 -11.62 17.43
CA ILE A 89 11.35 -10.50 18.14
C ILE A 89 10.05 -11.00 18.75
N ALA A 90 9.76 -10.65 20.01
CA ALA A 90 8.49 -10.96 20.67
C ALA A 90 8.10 -9.88 21.69
N GLU A 91 6.82 -9.81 22.03
CA GLU A 91 6.23 -8.85 22.94
C GLU A 91 5.52 -9.56 24.09
N THR A 92 5.86 -9.23 25.35
CA THR A 92 5.14 -9.73 26.53
C THR A 92 3.97 -8.83 26.93
N ASP A 93 4.14 -7.52 26.78
CA ASP A 93 3.18 -6.49 27.16
C ASP A 93 3.31 -5.26 26.26
N SER A 94 2.46 -4.26 26.46
CA SER A 94 2.50 -3.02 25.67
C SER A 94 3.75 -2.16 25.87
N VAL A 95 4.66 -2.51 26.79
CA VAL A 95 5.85 -1.72 27.14
C VAL A 95 7.11 -2.33 26.56
N TYR A 96 7.33 -3.63 26.73
CA TYR A 96 8.60 -4.27 26.44
C TYR A 96 8.57 -5.14 25.18
N LEU A 97 9.59 -4.93 24.35
CA LEU A 97 9.92 -5.80 23.23
C LEU A 97 11.19 -6.59 23.57
N TRP A 98 11.15 -7.89 23.30
CA TRP A 98 12.27 -8.79 23.50
C TRP A 98 12.91 -9.11 22.16
N VAL A 99 14.22 -8.96 22.08
CA VAL A 99 14.99 -9.07 20.83
C VAL A 99 16.10 -10.08 21.01
N GLY A 100 16.00 -11.19 20.26
CA GLY A 100 17.02 -12.23 20.21
C GLY A 100 18.09 -11.91 19.16
N THR A 101 19.35 -11.90 19.58
CA THR A 101 20.48 -11.51 18.73
C THR A 101 21.63 -12.52 18.77
N ASP A 102 22.62 -12.32 17.89
CA ASP A 102 23.92 -13.02 17.90
C ASP A 102 24.75 -12.75 19.19
N LYS A 103 24.38 -11.72 19.96
CA LYS A 103 25.07 -11.29 21.19
C LYS A 103 24.17 -11.32 22.42
N GLY A 104 23.15 -12.17 22.45
CA GLY A 104 22.27 -12.37 23.61
C GLY A 104 20.85 -11.86 23.43
N LEU A 105 20.13 -11.87 24.55
CA LEU A 105 18.77 -11.38 24.65
C LEU A 105 18.76 -9.91 25.09
N TRP A 106 18.02 -9.10 24.36
CA TRP A 106 17.85 -7.68 24.68
C TRP A 106 16.40 -7.36 24.97
N ARG A 107 16.18 -6.41 25.87
CA ARG A 107 14.87 -5.86 26.18
C ARG A 107 14.85 -4.38 25.79
N LEU A 108 13.93 -4.00 24.92
CA LEU A 108 13.67 -2.63 24.49
C LEU A 108 12.41 -2.11 25.20
N ASP A 109 12.53 -0.99 25.91
CA ASP A 109 11.40 -0.22 26.42
C ASP A 109 10.87 0.69 25.31
N ARG A 110 9.66 0.44 24.83
CA ARG A 110 9.06 1.17 23.72
C ARG A 110 8.52 2.56 24.07
N LYS A 111 8.50 2.93 25.37
CA LYS A 111 8.13 4.29 25.78
C LYS A 111 9.34 5.21 25.78
N THR A 112 10.49 4.69 26.19
CA THR A 112 11.72 5.48 26.39
C THR A 112 12.78 5.21 25.33
N ASP A 113 12.59 4.21 24.46
CA ASP A 113 13.57 3.67 23.50
C ASP A 113 14.88 3.16 24.18
N GLN A 114 14.84 2.94 25.50
CA GLN A 114 15.99 2.40 26.22
C GLN A 114 16.13 0.90 25.99
N VAL A 115 17.36 0.46 25.80
CA VAL A 115 17.71 -0.93 25.50
C VAL A 115 18.59 -1.49 26.61
N LYS A 116 18.28 -2.69 27.09
CA LYS A 116 19.03 -3.38 28.11
C LYS A 116 19.37 -4.81 27.68
N LEU A 117 20.67 -5.18 27.77
CA LEU A 117 21.10 -6.57 27.65
C LEU A 117 20.60 -7.36 28.87
N VAL A 118 20.00 -8.52 28.63
CA VAL A 118 19.49 -9.42 29.66
C VAL A 118 20.42 -10.62 29.81
N THR A 119 20.93 -10.83 31.02
CA THR A 119 21.84 -11.94 31.32
C THR A 119 21.04 -13.25 31.40
N LEU A 120 21.33 -14.19 30.51
CA LEU A 120 20.76 -15.55 30.53
C LEU A 120 21.71 -16.56 31.18
N ASP A 121 23.02 -16.42 30.95
CA ASP A 121 24.08 -17.29 31.44
C ASP A 121 25.38 -16.45 31.64
N THR A 122 26.41 -17.02 32.16
CA THR A 122 27.74 -16.37 32.35
C THR A 122 28.44 -16.02 31.06
N LYS A 123 28.02 -16.61 29.92
CA LYS A 123 28.53 -16.34 28.57
C LYS A 123 27.48 -15.68 27.72
N SER A 124 27.92 -14.86 26.78
CA SER A 124 27.03 -14.36 25.71
C SER A 124 26.63 -15.51 24.81
N LEU A 125 25.32 -15.75 24.69
CA LEU A 125 24.72 -16.81 23.87
C LEU A 125 24.00 -16.22 22.67
N GLU A 126 24.05 -16.87 21.52
CA GLU A 126 23.13 -16.53 20.43
C GLU A 126 21.71 -16.92 20.84
N VAL A 127 20.79 -15.98 20.71
CA VAL A 127 19.35 -16.16 20.93
C VAL A 127 18.66 -16.25 19.59
N ARG A 128 18.27 -17.45 19.19
CA ARG A 128 17.69 -17.76 17.88
C ARG A 128 16.19 -17.63 17.83
N SER A 129 15.50 -17.91 18.94
CA SER A 129 14.06 -17.85 19.03
C SER A 129 13.62 -17.22 20.34
N VAL A 130 12.73 -16.27 20.29
CA VAL A 130 12.04 -15.68 21.44
C VAL A 130 10.55 -15.89 21.22
N PHE A 131 9.90 -16.54 22.16
CA PHE A 131 8.50 -16.91 22.08
C PHE A 131 7.75 -16.50 23.35
N VAL A 132 6.56 -15.95 23.18
CA VAL A 132 5.65 -15.64 24.29
C VAL A 132 4.41 -16.47 24.15
N SER A 133 4.14 -17.32 25.15
CA SER A 133 2.99 -18.20 25.15
C SER A 133 1.67 -17.45 25.36
N GLN A 134 0.55 -18.09 25.09
CA GLN A 134 -0.79 -17.55 25.36
C GLN A 134 -0.99 -17.22 26.86
N THR A 135 -0.29 -17.93 27.76
CA THR A 135 -0.26 -17.65 29.20
C THR A 135 0.81 -16.64 29.59
N VAL A 136 1.36 -15.88 28.63
CA VAL A 136 2.38 -14.83 28.81
C VAL A 136 3.70 -15.36 29.44
N ARG A 137 4.04 -16.61 29.18
CA ARG A 137 5.37 -17.17 29.56
C ARG A 137 6.38 -16.84 28.47
N LEU A 138 7.51 -16.25 28.83
CA LEU A 138 8.60 -15.95 27.90
C LEU A 138 9.56 -17.15 27.83
N LEU A 139 9.72 -17.71 26.64
CA LEU A 139 10.64 -18.79 26.31
C LEU A 139 11.71 -18.28 25.35
N VAL A 140 12.96 -18.62 25.60
CA VAL A 140 14.12 -18.14 24.85
C VAL A 140 14.97 -19.33 24.40
N GLY A 141 14.91 -19.64 23.11
CA GLY A 141 15.70 -20.68 22.46
C GLY A 141 17.07 -20.14 22.06
N THR A 142 18.10 -20.80 22.51
CA THR A 142 19.50 -20.42 22.29
C THR A 142 20.29 -21.53 21.60
N THR A 143 21.55 -21.26 21.29
CA THR A 143 22.51 -22.27 20.83
C THR A 143 22.95 -23.25 21.93
N HIS A 144 22.52 -23.04 23.19
CA HIS A 144 22.92 -23.83 24.36
C HIS A 144 21.75 -24.19 25.28
N GLY A 145 20.56 -24.39 24.71
CA GLY A 145 19.35 -24.82 25.40
C GLY A 145 18.24 -23.76 25.45
N LEU A 146 17.19 -24.12 26.17
CA LEU A 146 16.02 -23.29 26.39
C LEU A 146 16.13 -22.54 27.71
N PHE A 147 15.76 -21.26 27.72
CA PHE A 147 15.61 -20.47 28.93
C PHE A 147 14.15 -20.06 29.09
N ILE A 148 13.61 -20.26 30.28
CA ILE A 148 12.21 -19.96 30.61
C ILE A 148 12.21 -18.90 31.69
N TYR A 149 11.54 -17.77 31.45
CA TYR A 149 11.38 -16.68 32.39
C TYR A 149 10.31 -17.02 33.42
N GLN A 150 10.73 -17.09 34.67
CA GLN A 150 9.88 -17.37 35.84
C GLN A 150 10.38 -16.56 37.04
N GLU A 151 9.49 -15.96 37.82
CA GLU A 151 9.80 -15.28 39.08
C GLU A 151 10.98 -14.29 38.97
N ASN A 152 10.99 -13.49 37.89
CA ASN A 152 12.04 -12.51 37.58
C ASN A 152 13.44 -13.12 37.27
N THR A 153 13.54 -14.42 37.04
CA THR A 153 14.78 -15.12 36.69
C THR A 153 14.58 -16.04 35.46
N PHE A 154 15.69 -16.45 34.85
CA PHE A 154 15.70 -17.39 33.76
C PHE A 154 16.14 -18.77 34.21
N ARG A 155 15.26 -19.76 34.12
CA ARG A 155 15.56 -21.17 34.32
C ARG A 155 16.05 -21.81 33.03
N LYS A 156 17.23 -22.44 33.06
CA LYS A 156 17.80 -23.14 31.91
C LYS A 156 17.29 -24.59 31.83
N VAL A 157 16.97 -25.03 30.62
CA VAL A 157 16.58 -26.43 30.28
C VAL A 157 17.49 -26.93 29.18
N LEU A 158 18.00 -28.15 29.32
CA LEU A 158 18.85 -28.82 28.36
C LEU A 158 18.16 -30.08 27.83
N PHE A 159 18.37 -30.34 26.54
CA PHE A 159 17.87 -31.50 25.81
C PHE A 159 19.07 -32.31 25.31
N GLY A 160 19.31 -33.49 25.89
CA GLY A 160 20.46 -34.34 25.57
C GLY A 160 21.57 -34.29 26.63
N SER A 161 22.70 -34.97 26.38
CA SER A 161 23.72 -35.30 27.37
C SER A 161 24.54 -34.11 27.87
N ASN A 162 24.64 -33.05 27.11
CA ASN A 162 25.39 -31.84 27.50
C ASN A 162 24.92 -30.61 26.72
N ALA A 163 25.37 -29.40 27.14
CA ALA A 163 24.97 -28.13 26.54
C ALA A 163 25.38 -27.95 25.07
N LEU A 164 26.37 -28.69 24.58
CA LEU A 164 26.86 -28.64 23.20
C LEU A 164 26.18 -29.67 22.29
N SER A 165 25.23 -30.46 22.81
CA SER A 165 24.42 -31.34 21.97
C SER A 165 23.69 -30.56 20.89
N SER A 166 23.60 -31.12 19.68
CA SER A 166 22.84 -30.54 18.56
C SER A 166 21.37 -30.28 18.91
N THR A 167 20.79 -31.03 19.83
CA THR A 167 19.44 -30.84 20.37
C THR A 167 19.31 -29.56 21.20
N ASN A 168 20.42 -29.00 21.71
CA ASN A 168 20.41 -27.74 22.44
C ASN A 168 20.62 -26.50 21.55
N PHE A 169 20.90 -26.68 20.27
CA PHE A 169 20.90 -25.60 19.31
C PHE A 169 19.49 -25.39 18.77
N LEU A 170 18.71 -24.58 19.50
CA LEU A 170 17.28 -24.36 19.20
C LEU A 170 17.12 -23.29 18.11
N THR A 171 16.20 -23.53 17.16
CA THR A 171 15.96 -22.67 16.00
C THR A 171 14.56 -22.07 15.97
N GLY A 172 13.57 -22.75 16.57
CA GLY A 172 12.20 -22.29 16.60
C GLY A 172 11.42 -22.87 17.78
N ILE A 173 10.34 -22.22 18.17
CA ILE A 173 9.45 -22.60 19.27
C ILE A 173 8.01 -22.35 18.83
N VAL A 174 7.11 -23.30 19.10
CA VAL A 174 5.65 -23.13 18.96
C VAL A 174 4.94 -23.79 20.14
N GLU A 175 3.83 -23.20 20.57
CA GLU A 175 3.00 -23.73 21.64
C GLU A 175 2.06 -24.80 21.08
N GLY A 176 2.04 -25.98 21.70
CA GLY A 176 1.12 -27.09 21.43
C GLY A 176 -0.03 -27.13 22.43
N HIS A 177 -0.59 -28.32 22.65
CA HIS A 177 -1.69 -28.52 23.60
C HIS A 177 -1.19 -28.79 25.03
N LYS A 178 -1.95 -28.41 26.04
CA LYS A 178 -1.77 -28.80 27.45
C LYS A 178 -0.35 -28.54 27.99
N ASP A 179 0.14 -27.32 27.96
CA ASP A 179 1.46 -26.94 28.44
C ASP A 179 2.65 -27.59 27.69
N THR A 180 2.41 -28.13 26.50
CA THR A 180 3.42 -28.70 25.62
C THR A 180 3.95 -27.66 24.65
N PHE A 181 5.26 -27.65 24.46
CA PHE A 181 5.95 -26.82 23.45
C PHE A 181 6.70 -27.71 22.49
N TRP A 182 6.62 -27.36 21.21
CA TRP A 182 7.39 -28.00 20.15
C TRP A 182 8.56 -27.09 19.77
N LEU A 183 9.76 -27.68 19.79
CA LEU A 183 11.00 -26.95 19.54
C LEU A 183 11.73 -27.59 18.36
N THR A 184 12.20 -26.77 17.43
CA THR A 184 13.11 -27.24 16.38
C THR A 184 14.55 -27.02 16.80
N SER A 185 15.42 -27.96 16.39
CA SER A 185 16.85 -27.90 16.71
C SER A 185 17.71 -28.41 15.55
N GLN A 186 19.03 -28.34 15.70
CA GLN A 186 19.97 -28.99 14.79
C GLN A 186 20.02 -30.51 14.96
N GLY A 187 19.41 -31.06 16.00
CA GLY A 187 19.43 -32.47 16.33
C GLY A 187 18.07 -33.14 16.31
N GLY A 188 17.01 -32.49 15.85
CA GLY A 188 15.68 -33.05 15.75
C GLY A 188 14.56 -32.12 16.20
N LEU A 189 13.34 -32.66 16.23
CA LEU A 189 12.15 -32.04 16.76
C LEU A 189 11.99 -32.48 18.24
N ILE A 190 11.74 -31.51 19.12
CA ILE A 190 11.64 -31.76 20.56
C ILE A 190 10.22 -31.43 21.01
N GLU A 191 9.57 -32.38 21.66
CA GLU A 191 8.38 -32.16 22.46
C GLU A 191 8.81 -31.88 23.90
N TYR A 192 8.32 -30.79 24.50
CA TYR A 192 8.66 -30.41 25.85
C TYR A 192 7.42 -29.96 26.63
N ASN A 193 7.14 -30.67 27.74
CA ASN A 193 6.09 -30.25 28.67
C ASN A 193 6.68 -29.36 29.77
N ILE A 194 6.24 -28.12 29.82
CA ILE A 194 6.82 -27.09 30.71
C ILE A 194 6.49 -27.31 32.19
N VAL A 195 5.39 -28.01 32.50
CA VAL A 195 4.92 -28.30 33.86
C VAL A 195 5.64 -29.53 34.43
N THR A 196 5.68 -30.64 33.68
CA THR A 196 6.32 -31.88 34.14
C THR A 196 7.84 -31.87 33.95
N GLY A 197 8.36 -31.01 33.06
CA GLY A 197 9.77 -30.98 32.66
C GLY A 197 10.18 -32.16 31.76
N GLN A 198 9.26 -33.01 31.34
CA GLN A 198 9.54 -34.11 30.44
C GLN A 198 9.77 -33.64 29.01
N SER A 199 10.70 -34.30 28.31
CA SER A 199 10.96 -34.02 26.90
C SER A 199 11.20 -35.29 26.11
N GLU A 200 10.78 -35.29 24.84
CA GLU A 200 11.03 -36.34 23.87
C GLU A 200 11.62 -35.76 22.60
N VAL A 201 12.54 -36.49 21.96
CA VAL A 201 13.22 -36.02 20.74
C VAL A 201 12.87 -36.95 19.59
N TYR A 202 12.29 -36.38 18.54
CA TYR A 202 11.92 -37.08 17.32
C TYR A 202 12.90 -36.73 16.21
N THR A 203 13.39 -37.80 15.52
CA THR A 203 14.29 -37.68 14.38
C THR A 203 13.71 -38.39 13.16
N TYR A 204 13.85 -37.80 12.00
CA TYR A 204 13.48 -38.42 10.75
C TYR A 204 14.49 -39.53 10.38
N GLN A 205 14.01 -40.74 10.14
CA GLN A 205 14.81 -41.93 9.87
C GLN A 205 14.66 -42.46 8.42
N GLY A 206 14.04 -41.65 7.53
CA GLY A 206 13.77 -42.04 6.15
C GLY A 206 14.94 -41.78 5.21
N ASP A 207 14.72 -40.93 4.21
CA ASP A 207 15.70 -40.57 3.20
C ASP A 207 16.93 -39.88 3.81
N GLU A 208 18.13 -40.47 3.59
CA GLU A 208 19.40 -39.97 4.13
C GLU A 208 19.77 -38.53 3.68
N ARG A 209 19.12 -38.01 2.64
CA ARG A 209 19.26 -36.63 2.22
C ARG A 209 18.76 -35.63 3.26
N PHE A 210 17.79 -36.01 4.08
CA PHE A 210 17.21 -35.17 5.12
C PHE A 210 18.03 -35.24 6.41
N VAL A 211 18.80 -34.21 6.68
CA VAL A 211 19.45 -34.02 7.97
C VAL A 211 18.43 -33.50 9.00
N ASN A 212 18.50 -34.00 10.24
CA ASN A 212 17.61 -33.59 11.34
C ASN A 212 17.85 -32.14 11.84
N TYR A 213 18.30 -31.29 10.96
CA TYR A 213 18.44 -29.85 11.21
C TYR A 213 17.19 -29.12 10.71
N PHE A 214 16.31 -28.79 11.64
CA PHE A 214 15.11 -28.03 11.36
C PHE A 214 15.35 -26.54 11.60
N SER A 215 15.10 -25.72 10.61
CA SER A 215 15.39 -24.28 10.60
C SER A 215 14.22 -23.42 11.10
N CYS A 216 13.00 -23.90 10.92
CA CYS A 216 11.76 -23.21 11.31
C CYS A 216 10.61 -24.22 11.43
N LEU A 217 9.51 -23.80 12.07
CA LEU A 217 8.31 -24.61 12.22
C LEU A 217 7.05 -23.77 12.29
N THR A 218 5.92 -24.38 11.94
CA THR A 218 4.58 -23.87 12.25
C THR A 218 3.66 -25.04 12.61
N LEU A 219 2.69 -24.78 13.49
CA LEU A 219 1.66 -25.74 13.88
C LEU A 219 0.34 -25.38 13.22
N LEU A 220 -0.28 -26.34 12.53
CA LEU A 220 -1.64 -26.21 12.04
C LEU A 220 -2.43 -27.48 12.37
N LYS A 221 -3.47 -27.35 13.19
CA LYS A 221 -4.24 -28.47 13.72
C LYS A 221 -3.30 -29.45 14.44
N GLU A 222 -3.29 -30.73 14.08
CA GLU A 222 -2.45 -31.77 14.67
C GLU A 222 -1.19 -32.09 13.83
N LYS A 223 -0.72 -31.09 13.03
CA LYS A 223 0.47 -31.29 12.18
C LYS A 223 1.47 -30.14 12.37
N LEU A 224 2.73 -30.53 12.52
CA LEU A 224 3.86 -29.60 12.48
C LEU A 224 4.50 -29.62 11.09
N TYR A 225 4.64 -28.45 10.50
CA TYR A 225 5.34 -28.25 9.25
C TYR A 225 6.73 -27.73 9.55
N LEU A 226 7.75 -28.45 9.10
CA LEU A 226 9.13 -28.27 9.50
C LEU A 226 10.00 -27.94 8.29
N GLY A 227 10.60 -26.75 8.29
CA GLY A 227 11.61 -26.39 7.30
C GLY A 227 12.95 -27.04 7.62
N THR A 228 13.63 -27.57 6.62
CA THR A 228 14.96 -28.19 6.77
C THR A 228 16.07 -27.30 6.20
N ALA A 229 17.30 -27.56 6.63
CA ALA A 229 18.48 -26.85 6.15
C ALA A 229 19.02 -27.45 4.85
N GLY A 230 18.19 -27.42 3.78
CA GLY A 230 18.64 -27.78 2.43
C GLY A 230 17.84 -28.85 1.70
N ASN A 231 16.92 -29.53 2.34
CA ASN A 231 16.18 -30.66 1.78
C ASN A 231 14.66 -30.44 1.72
N GLY A 232 14.20 -29.19 1.75
CA GLY A 232 12.78 -28.88 1.65
C GLY A 232 12.01 -28.97 2.97
N MET A 233 10.77 -29.44 2.94
CA MET A 233 9.85 -29.44 4.07
C MET A 233 9.42 -30.85 4.47
N LEU A 234 9.45 -31.12 5.78
CA LEU A 234 8.85 -32.29 6.41
C LEU A 234 7.55 -31.92 7.14
N VAL A 235 6.64 -32.87 7.24
CA VAL A 235 5.42 -32.75 8.02
C VAL A 235 5.44 -33.84 9.10
N PHE A 236 5.27 -33.46 10.37
CA PHE A 236 5.14 -34.35 11.49
C PHE A 236 3.68 -34.40 11.95
N ASP A 237 3.06 -35.56 11.87
CA ASP A 237 1.70 -35.83 12.35
C ASP A 237 1.79 -36.17 13.85
N ILE A 238 1.29 -35.29 14.71
CA ILE A 238 1.37 -35.45 16.17
C ILE A 238 0.62 -36.66 16.64
N GLY A 239 -0.57 -36.94 16.08
CA GLY A 239 -1.41 -38.08 16.47
C GLY A 239 -0.82 -39.43 16.09
N LYS A 240 0.01 -39.49 15.03
CA LYS A 240 0.69 -40.69 14.56
C LYS A 240 2.14 -40.81 15.00
N THR A 241 2.70 -39.71 15.55
CA THR A 241 4.13 -39.59 15.86
C THR A 241 5.04 -39.95 14.69
N ALA A 242 4.68 -39.51 13.48
CA ALA A 242 5.32 -39.89 12.23
C ALA A 242 5.63 -38.72 11.32
N PHE A 243 6.81 -38.76 10.70
CA PHE A 243 7.20 -37.83 9.67
C PHE A 243 6.76 -38.26 8.28
N SER A 244 6.47 -37.29 7.44
CA SER A 244 6.30 -37.45 5.99
C SER A 244 6.99 -36.33 5.24
N ILE A 245 7.43 -36.58 4.00
CA ILE A 245 8.00 -35.57 3.10
C ILE A 245 6.84 -34.79 2.45
N CYS A 246 7.02 -33.49 2.27
CA CYS A 246 6.16 -32.70 1.40
C CYS A 246 6.77 -32.64 0.00
N PRO A 247 6.24 -33.40 -1.00
CA PRO A 247 6.87 -33.55 -2.31
C PRO A 247 6.96 -32.22 -3.08
N GLU A 248 6.01 -31.32 -2.87
CA GLU A 248 5.93 -30.02 -3.56
C GLU A 248 7.06 -29.06 -3.13
N VAL A 249 7.76 -29.36 -2.04
CA VAL A 249 8.88 -28.55 -1.51
C VAL A 249 10.04 -29.45 -1.13
N GLU A 250 10.47 -30.31 -2.06
CA GLU A 250 11.52 -31.33 -1.80
C GLU A 250 12.95 -30.78 -1.77
N ASN A 251 13.22 -29.62 -2.33
CA ASN A 251 14.58 -29.12 -2.46
C ASN A 251 14.71 -27.69 -1.92
N GLY A 252 15.88 -27.42 -1.36
CA GLY A 252 16.23 -26.09 -0.91
C GLY A 252 16.13 -25.87 0.60
N TYR A 253 16.74 -24.79 1.04
CA TYR A 253 16.71 -24.36 2.42
C TYR A 253 15.41 -23.58 2.69
N ILE A 254 14.62 -24.06 3.64
CA ILE A 254 13.40 -23.37 4.08
C ILE A 254 13.75 -22.45 5.25
N LYS A 255 13.43 -21.19 5.12
CA LYS A 255 13.75 -20.14 6.11
C LYS A 255 12.57 -19.72 6.95
N SER A 256 11.37 -19.78 6.38
CA SER A 256 10.15 -19.34 7.07
C SER A 256 8.96 -20.18 6.63
N ILE A 257 8.10 -20.52 7.57
CA ILE A 257 6.83 -21.19 7.31
C ILE A 257 5.76 -20.53 8.17
N ILE A 258 4.64 -20.17 7.55
CA ILE A 258 3.46 -19.66 8.27
C ILE A 258 2.23 -20.45 7.85
N ALA A 259 1.29 -20.61 8.78
CA ALA A 259 -0.01 -21.20 8.52
C ALA A 259 -1.05 -20.06 8.35
N VAL A 260 -1.82 -20.13 7.27
CA VAL A 260 -2.85 -19.15 6.92
C VAL A 260 -4.12 -19.89 6.52
N ASN A 261 -5.12 -19.92 7.40
CA ASN A 261 -6.33 -20.73 7.22
C ASN A 261 -6.00 -22.22 7.01
N ASP A 262 -6.29 -22.82 5.84
CA ASP A 262 -5.93 -24.19 5.47
C ASP A 262 -4.74 -24.25 4.48
N GLU A 263 -3.91 -23.20 4.47
CA GLU A 263 -2.74 -23.08 3.61
C GLU A 263 -1.46 -22.99 4.43
N ILE A 264 -0.40 -23.55 3.89
CA ILE A 264 0.97 -23.43 4.40
C ILE A 264 1.78 -22.62 3.39
N TRP A 265 2.26 -21.48 3.84
CA TRP A 265 3.08 -20.56 3.04
C TRP A 265 4.54 -20.78 3.40
N VAL A 266 5.35 -21.14 2.44
CA VAL A 266 6.74 -21.57 2.62
C VAL A 266 7.69 -20.61 1.93
N GLY A 267 8.49 -19.90 2.71
CA GLY A 267 9.57 -19.04 2.22
C GLY A 267 10.84 -19.85 1.96
N THR A 268 11.27 -19.88 0.70
CA THR A 268 12.42 -20.67 0.24
C THR A 268 13.65 -19.79 -0.04
N ASN A 269 14.82 -20.41 -0.02
CA ASN A 269 16.05 -19.72 -0.41
C ASN A 269 16.33 -19.87 -1.91
N GLY A 270 15.53 -19.18 -2.76
CA GLY A 270 15.76 -19.12 -4.20
C GLY A 270 14.57 -19.45 -5.10
N SER A 271 13.46 -20.01 -4.54
CA SER A 271 12.25 -20.35 -5.31
C SER A 271 11.03 -19.48 -4.90
N GLY A 272 11.25 -18.35 -4.23
CA GLY A 272 10.18 -17.49 -3.78
C GLY A 272 9.34 -18.08 -2.65
N ILE A 273 8.04 -17.86 -2.70
CA ILE A 273 7.06 -18.38 -1.74
C ILE A 273 6.26 -19.48 -2.44
N ARG A 274 6.15 -20.64 -1.79
CA ARG A 274 5.28 -21.74 -2.21
C ARG A 274 4.07 -21.80 -1.28
N ILE A 275 2.88 -21.95 -1.84
CA ILE A 275 1.62 -22.02 -1.08
C ILE A 275 1.06 -23.42 -1.25
N ILE A 276 0.99 -24.16 -0.14
CA ILE A 276 0.62 -25.57 -0.11
C ILE A 276 -0.72 -25.71 0.62
N SER A 277 -1.63 -26.50 0.08
CA SER A 277 -2.85 -26.89 0.80
C SER A 277 -2.52 -27.81 1.97
N ALA A 278 -2.88 -27.43 3.19
CA ALA A 278 -2.66 -28.28 4.37
C ALA A 278 -3.48 -29.58 4.36
N SER A 279 -4.64 -29.56 3.70
CA SER A 279 -5.53 -30.71 3.58
C SER A 279 -5.05 -31.72 2.55
N THR A 280 -4.56 -31.28 1.39
CA THR A 280 -4.17 -32.15 0.26
C THR A 280 -2.66 -32.36 0.12
N GLY A 281 -1.85 -31.49 0.70
CA GLY A 281 -0.38 -31.45 0.54
C GLY A 281 0.09 -30.96 -0.83
N LYS A 282 -0.81 -30.53 -1.71
CA LYS A 282 -0.49 -30.06 -3.07
C LYS A 282 -0.19 -28.56 -3.09
N GLU A 283 0.68 -28.15 -4.01
CA GLU A 283 0.91 -26.74 -4.30
C GLU A 283 -0.35 -26.13 -4.91
N LEU A 284 -0.79 -25.01 -4.35
CA LEU A 284 -1.92 -24.22 -4.83
C LEU A 284 -1.45 -23.10 -5.74
N SER A 285 -0.33 -22.46 -5.38
CA SER A 285 0.22 -21.30 -6.09
C SER A 285 1.65 -21.01 -5.64
N ALA A 286 2.33 -20.12 -6.39
CA ALA A 286 3.65 -19.61 -6.07
C ALA A 286 3.71 -18.10 -6.26
N ILE A 287 4.53 -17.42 -5.44
CA ILE A 287 4.85 -16.00 -5.58
C ILE A 287 6.35 -15.88 -5.79
N GLU A 288 6.75 -15.38 -6.95
CA GLU A 288 8.15 -15.32 -7.36
C GLU A 288 8.56 -13.90 -7.77
N HIS A 289 9.85 -13.63 -7.63
CA HIS A 289 10.46 -12.45 -8.22
C HIS A 289 10.45 -12.56 -9.74
N THR A 290 10.02 -11.50 -10.39
CA THR A 290 10.05 -11.36 -11.85
C THR A 290 10.69 -10.01 -12.20
N SER A 291 10.88 -9.74 -13.47
CA SER A 291 11.31 -8.41 -13.94
C SER A 291 10.26 -7.30 -13.74
N ASN A 292 9.06 -7.66 -13.30
CA ASN A 292 8.04 -6.68 -12.96
C ASN A 292 8.38 -5.96 -11.65
N ALA A 293 8.30 -4.63 -11.65
CA ALA A 293 8.54 -3.79 -10.47
C ALA A 293 7.57 -4.08 -9.30
N ASP A 294 6.42 -4.67 -9.60
CA ASP A 294 5.36 -5.02 -8.64
C ASP A 294 5.53 -6.44 -8.05
N ALA A 295 6.59 -7.16 -8.39
CA ALA A 295 6.90 -8.48 -7.83
C ALA A 295 7.63 -8.37 -6.48
N ILE A 296 7.77 -9.50 -5.77
CA ILE A 296 8.68 -9.55 -4.61
C ILE A 296 10.11 -9.24 -5.03
N CYS A 297 10.86 -8.57 -4.17
CA CYS A 297 12.20 -8.06 -4.51
C CYS A 297 13.29 -9.14 -4.64
N SER A 298 13.02 -10.38 -4.20
CA SER A 298 13.96 -11.52 -4.33
C SER A 298 13.26 -12.86 -4.11
N ASN A 299 13.71 -13.91 -4.80
CA ASN A 299 13.27 -15.30 -4.58
C ASN A 299 13.90 -15.95 -3.34
N ALA A 300 14.87 -15.33 -2.71
CA ALA A 300 15.41 -15.79 -1.44
C ALA A 300 14.62 -15.19 -0.28
N VAL A 301 13.57 -15.87 0.15
CA VAL A 301 12.62 -15.41 1.18
C VAL A 301 13.05 -15.96 2.54
N TYR A 302 13.40 -15.04 3.46
CA TYR A 302 13.95 -15.36 4.78
C TYR A 302 12.93 -15.27 5.92
N SER A 303 11.93 -14.39 5.78
CA SER A 303 10.87 -14.25 6.76
C SER A 303 9.54 -13.90 6.10
N LEU A 304 8.46 -14.42 6.65
CA LEU A 304 7.08 -14.19 6.23
C LEU A 304 6.25 -13.77 7.44
N LEU A 305 5.42 -12.80 7.25
CA LEU A 305 4.37 -12.42 8.19
C LEU A 305 3.11 -12.09 7.40
N LYS A 306 2.01 -12.77 7.72
CA LYS A 306 0.68 -12.38 7.27
C LYS A 306 -0.16 -12.06 8.49
N GLU A 307 -0.52 -10.81 8.64
CA GLU A 307 -1.31 -10.32 9.77
C GLU A 307 -2.26 -9.25 9.31
N ASP A 308 -3.47 -9.29 9.80
CA ASP A 308 -4.60 -8.55 9.26
C ASP A 308 -4.74 -8.84 7.76
N ASP A 309 -4.83 -7.79 6.94
CA ASP A 309 -4.92 -7.89 5.48
C ASP A 309 -3.57 -7.63 4.78
N MET A 310 -2.45 -7.70 5.50
CA MET A 310 -1.11 -7.44 4.98
C MET A 310 -0.25 -8.69 4.91
N LEU A 311 0.49 -8.82 3.82
CA LEU A 311 1.57 -9.79 3.66
C LEU A 311 2.91 -9.04 3.63
N PHE A 312 3.81 -9.41 4.52
CA PHE A 312 5.18 -8.92 4.58
C PHE A 312 6.16 -10.04 4.24
N VAL A 313 7.11 -9.77 3.37
CA VAL A 313 8.10 -10.72 2.86
C VAL A 313 9.49 -10.15 3.05
N GLY A 314 10.21 -10.65 4.03
CA GLY A 314 11.61 -10.31 4.26
C GLY A 314 12.51 -11.19 3.41
N THR A 315 13.44 -10.57 2.69
CA THR A 315 14.28 -11.26 1.70
C THR A 315 15.76 -11.21 2.03
N TYR A 316 16.53 -12.03 1.35
CA TYR A 316 17.99 -11.95 1.32
C TYR A 316 18.42 -10.92 0.28
N MET A 317 19.08 -9.86 0.70
CA MET A 317 19.61 -8.75 -0.11
C MET A 317 18.59 -7.85 -0.85
N GLY A 318 17.31 -8.19 -0.89
CA GLY A 318 16.29 -7.37 -1.58
C GLY A 318 15.57 -6.37 -0.67
N GLY A 319 15.67 -6.52 0.64
CA GLY A 319 14.90 -5.73 1.61
C GLY A 319 13.56 -6.37 1.98
N LEU A 320 12.61 -5.53 2.35
CA LEU A 320 11.24 -5.90 2.70
C LEU A 320 10.32 -5.68 1.52
N SER A 321 9.64 -6.73 1.05
CA SER A 321 8.46 -6.58 0.19
C SER A 321 7.19 -6.68 1.01
N TYR A 322 6.16 -5.87 0.71
CA TYR A 322 4.87 -5.95 1.37
C TYR A 322 3.72 -5.60 0.43
N THR A 323 2.56 -6.18 0.68
CA THR A 323 1.35 -6.00 -0.13
C THR A 323 0.09 -6.30 0.68
N PRO A 324 -1.07 -5.71 0.37
CA PRO A 324 -2.35 -6.19 0.87
C PRO A 324 -2.62 -7.61 0.40
N ALA A 325 -2.96 -8.51 1.33
CA ALA A 325 -3.11 -9.94 1.05
C ALA A 325 -4.32 -10.30 0.16
N HIS A 326 -5.31 -9.41 0.08
CA HIS A 326 -6.51 -9.54 -0.77
C HIS A 326 -6.42 -8.71 -2.06
N GLY A 327 -5.23 -8.23 -2.40
CA GLY A 327 -5.01 -7.29 -3.50
C GLY A 327 -5.41 -5.85 -3.15
N SER A 328 -5.00 -4.91 -4.00
CA SER A 328 -5.28 -3.49 -3.81
C SER A 328 -6.67 -3.12 -4.33
N PHE A 329 -7.39 -2.21 -3.65
CA PHE A 329 -8.58 -1.54 -4.17
C PHE A 329 -8.24 -0.55 -5.28
N PHE A 330 -6.95 -0.22 -5.41
CA PHE A 330 -6.44 0.75 -6.34
C PHE A 330 -5.56 0.06 -7.38
N SER A 331 -5.81 0.38 -8.64
CA SER A 331 -4.87 0.08 -9.71
C SER A 331 -3.92 1.26 -9.90
N VAL A 332 -2.64 0.96 -10.08
CA VAL A 332 -1.58 1.97 -10.20
C VAL A 332 -0.93 1.86 -11.57
N TYR A 333 -0.86 2.97 -12.27
CA TYR A 333 -0.20 3.10 -13.58
C TYR A 333 1.07 3.94 -13.39
N SER A 334 2.18 3.25 -13.14
CA SER A 334 3.48 3.89 -12.85
C SER A 334 4.38 4.02 -14.07
N TYR A 335 4.19 3.21 -15.12
CA TYR A 335 4.99 3.22 -16.35
C TYR A 335 6.51 3.36 -16.10
N PRO A 336 7.15 2.46 -15.33
CA PRO A 336 8.56 2.60 -14.94
C PRO A 336 9.51 2.63 -16.13
N GLU A 337 9.12 2.07 -17.28
CA GLU A 337 9.91 2.13 -18.53
C GLU A 337 9.92 3.53 -19.16
N LEU A 338 8.99 4.40 -18.79
CA LEU A 338 8.81 5.73 -19.37
C LEU A 338 9.26 6.84 -18.44
N PHE A 339 9.05 6.66 -17.15
CA PHE A 339 9.39 7.64 -16.16
C PHE A 339 10.72 7.25 -15.51
N ASN A 340 11.73 8.10 -15.63
CA ASN A 340 12.86 8.03 -14.72
C ASN A 340 12.34 8.08 -13.29
N SER A 341 12.81 7.20 -12.41
CA SER A 341 12.31 6.96 -11.04
C SER A 341 12.15 8.20 -10.15
N TYR A 342 12.70 9.35 -10.57
CA TYR A 342 12.62 10.63 -9.86
C TYR A 342 11.48 11.56 -10.28
N ASN A 343 10.77 11.29 -11.39
CA ASN A 343 9.82 12.26 -12.00
C ASN A 343 8.42 11.70 -12.27
N MET A 344 8.01 10.65 -11.55
CA MET A 344 6.67 10.03 -11.71
C MET A 344 5.52 10.87 -11.12
N ASN A 345 5.81 12.04 -10.58
CA ASN A 345 4.82 12.92 -9.96
C ASN A 345 3.82 13.45 -11.00
N VAL A 346 2.64 12.86 -11.04
CA VAL A 346 1.55 13.25 -11.94
C VAL A 346 0.83 14.46 -11.38
N ARG A 347 1.02 15.62 -12.02
CA ARG A 347 0.46 16.91 -11.62
C ARG A 347 -0.82 17.27 -12.35
N ALA A 348 -0.98 16.76 -13.54
CA ALA A 348 -2.15 16.96 -14.39
C ALA A 348 -2.37 15.71 -15.25
N PHE A 349 -3.61 15.36 -15.51
CA PHE A 349 -3.89 14.24 -16.40
C PHE A 349 -5.31 14.33 -16.98
N TRP A 350 -5.52 13.55 -18.03
CA TRP A 350 -6.83 13.19 -18.55
C TRP A 350 -6.80 11.75 -19.07
N VAL A 351 -7.82 10.98 -18.71
CA VAL A 351 -8.09 9.62 -19.20
C VAL A 351 -9.33 9.69 -20.09
N ASP A 352 -9.19 9.25 -21.32
CA ASP A 352 -10.24 9.30 -22.31
C ASP A 352 -11.08 8.01 -22.32
N ALA A 353 -12.28 8.06 -22.87
CA ALA A 353 -13.19 6.92 -22.96
C ALA A 353 -12.60 5.75 -23.78
N ASP A 354 -11.70 6.02 -24.71
CA ASP A 354 -10.97 5.03 -25.52
C ASP A 354 -9.65 4.56 -24.87
N GLY A 355 -9.44 4.88 -23.60
CA GLY A 355 -8.27 4.47 -22.81
C GLY A 355 -6.99 5.26 -23.10
N LYS A 356 -7.04 6.29 -23.94
CA LYS A 356 -5.91 7.20 -24.11
C LYS A 356 -5.68 8.01 -22.85
N LYS A 357 -4.41 8.21 -22.48
CA LYS A 357 -4.01 8.96 -21.30
C LYS A 357 -3.09 10.13 -21.70
N VAL A 358 -3.42 11.31 -21.23
CA VAL A 358 -2.56 12.50 -21.31
C VAL A 358 -2.07 12.82 -19.92
N ILE A 359 -0.76 12.74 -19.67
CA ILE A 359 -0.19 12.84 -18.33
C ILE A 359 0.84 13.97 -18.30
N GLY A 360 0.60 14.93 -17.45
CA GLY A 360 1.50 16.06 -17.19
C GLY A 360 2.31 15.86 -15.91
N THR A 361 3.62 16.04 -16.03
CA THR A 361 4.59 15.88 -14.94
C THR A 361 5.47 17.12 -14.80
N ARG A 362 6.56 17.03 -14.05
CA ARG A 362 7.64 18.02 -14.05
C ARG A 362 8.66 17.80 -15.18
N ASP A 363 8.58 16.66 -15.86
CA ASP A 363 9.51 16.23 -16.91
C ASP A 363 8.84 16.20 -18.29
N GLY A 364 7.77 16.92 -18.45
CA GLY A 364 7.05 17.05 -19.71
C GLY A 364 5.65 16.48 -19.71
N LEU A 365 5.13 16.36 -20.93
CA LEU A 365 3.81 15.84 -21.24
C LEU A 365 3.93 14.46 -21.91
N TYR A 366 3.19 13.48 -21.39
CA TYR A 366 3.10 12.15 -21.98
C TYR A 366 1.72 11.97 -22.62
N TYR A 367 1.70 11.44 -23.83
CA TYR A 367 0.50 11.00 -24.54
C TYR A 367 0.60 9.51 -24.79
N ILE A 368 -0.27 8.73 -24.18
CA ILE A 368 -0.23 7.27 -24.14
C ILE A 368 -1.50 6.73 -24.79
N SER A 369 -1.35 5.87 -25.82
CA SER A 369 -2.41 5.09 -26.41
C SER A 369 -2.05 3.61 -26.31
N GLU A 370 -2.68 2.90 -25.39
CA GLU A 370 -2.43 1.47 -25.17
C GLU A 370 -2.91 0.63 -26.37
N MET A 371 -4.05 0.99 -26.98
CA MET A 371 -4.57 0.33 -28.18
C MET A 371 -3.62 0.42 -29.37
N GLU A 372 -3.00 1.59 -29.58
CA GLU A 372 -2.05 1.82 -30.65
C GLU A 372 -0.63 1.41 -30.27
N ARG A 373 -0.40 0.98 -29.03
CA ARG A 373 0.94 0.75 -28.43
C ARG A 373 1.87 1.94 -28.66
N ARG A 374 1.32 3.15 -28.57
CA ARG A 374 2.00 4.39 -28.90
C ARG A 374 2.20 5.25 -27.68
N ILE A 375 3.43 5.66 -27.45
CA ILE A 375 3.80 6.57 -26.40
C ILE A 375 4.59 7.72 -27.00
N ARG A 376 4.19 8.95 -26.66
CA ARG A 376 4.93 10.16 -27.01
C ARG A 376 5.24 10.94 -25.74
N HIS A 377 6.47 11.39 -25.63
CA HIS A 377 6.96 12.26 -24.56
C HIS A 377 7.39 13.59 -25.17
N TYR A 378 6.75 14.67 -24.73
CA TYR A 378 6.99 16.04 -25.20
C TYR A 378 7.69 16.83 -24.11
N THR A 379 8.83 17.41 -24.46
CA THR A 379 9.64 18.28 -23.62
C THR A 379 10.03 19.54 -24.39
N HIS A 380 10.60 20.54 -23.70
CA HIS A 380 11.15 21.73 -24.34
C HIS A 380 12.29 21.40 -25.33
N ARG A 381 12.90 20.21 -25.26
CA ARG A 381 14.01 19.78 -26.11
C ARG A 381 13.55 19.14 -27.43
N ASN A 382 12.36 18.54 -27.46
CA ASN A 382 11.87 17.78 -28.60
C ASN A 382 10.51 18.23 -29.16
N SER A 383 9.95 19.30 -28.61
CA SER A 383 8.66 19.85 -29.02
C SER A 383 8.63 21.38 -28.94
N ILE A 384 7.48 21.97 -29.21
CA ILE A 384 7.25 23.43 -29.08
C ILE A 384 7.04 23.89 -27.63
N LEU A 385 7.01 22.96 -26.65
CA LEU A 385 6.89 23.30 -25.24
C LEU A 385 8.03 24.22 -24.80
N ARG A 386 7.71 25.27 -24.07
CA ARG A 386 8.69 26.20 -23.48
C ARG A 386 8.99 25.85 -22.03
N SER A 387 8.26 24.92 -21.44
CA SER A 387 8.43 24.45 -20.07
C SER A 387 8.01 22.99 -19.96
N ASP A 388 8.79 22.18 -19.25
CA ASP A 388 8.47 20.77 -19.00
C ASP A 388 7.50 20.59 -17.83
N ILE A 389 7.28 21.65 -17.04
CA ILE A 389 6.36 21.57 -15.91
C ILE A 389 4.93 21.80 -16.39
N ILE A 390 4.17 20.71 -16.45
CA ILE A 390 2.76 20.75 -16.84
C ILE A 390 1.90 20.99 -15.60
N LEU A 391 1.02 21.96 -15.66
CA LEU A 391 0.13 22.34 -14.55
C LEU A 391 -1.30 21.89 -14.73
N SER A 392 -1.78 21.82 -15.97
CA SER A 392 -3.18 21.44 -16.26
C SER A 392 -3.30 20.71 -17.58
N VAL A 393 -4.20 19.72 -17.62
CA VAL A 393 -4.62 18.96 -18.79
C VAL A 393 -6.13 18.81 -18.71
N LYS A 394 -6.85 19.20 -19.75
CA LYS A 394 -8.30 19.01 -19.84
C LYS A 394 -8.81 18.97 -21.29
N PRO A 395 -9.95 18.34 -21.57
CA PRO A 395 -10.53 18.35 -22.90
C PRO A 395 -10.95 19.75 -23.31
N PHE A 396 -10.71 20.07 -24.57
CA PHE A 396 -11.11 21.32 -25.19
C PHE A 396 -11.58 21.05 -26.64
N ASN A 397 -12.87 21.10 -26.86
CA ASN A 397 -13.52 20.69 -28.11
C ASN A 397 -13.14 19.23 -28.46
N ARG A 398 -12.39 19.02 -29.55
CA ARG A 398 -11.90 17.69 -29.95
C ARG A 398 -10.46 17.40 -29.53
N ASP A 399 -9.81 18.32 -28.86
CA ASP A 399 -8.40 18.29 -28.48
C ASP A 399 -8.22 18.38 -26.95
N PHE A 400 -6.99 18.53 -26.49
CA PHE A 400 -6.66 18.79 -25.09
C PHE A 400 -5.99 20.14 -24.94
N LEU A 401 -6.41 20.89 -23.96
CA LEU A 401 -5.76 22.13 -23.53
C LEU A 401 -4.72 21.83 -22.47
N ILE A 402 -3.49 22.27 -22.70
CA ILE A 402 -2.33 21.97 -21.87
C ILE A 402 -1.77 23.29 -21.31
N GLY A 403 -1.86 23.46 -20.00
CA GLY A 403 -1.27 24.58 -19.29
C GLY A 403 0.10 24.22 -18.69
N THR A 404 1.05 25.13 -18.82
CA THR A 404 2.42 24.92 -18.34
C THR A 404 2.83 26.00 -17.34
N TYR A 405 3.90 25.74 -16.58
CA TYR A 405 4.52 26.72 -15.69
C TYR A 405 5.45 27.64 -16.47
N GLY A 406 5.05 28.88 -16.65
CA GLY A 406 5.84 29.92 -17.36
C GLY A 406 5.95 29.75 -18.88
N GLY A 407 5.58 28.60 -19.42
CA GLY A 407 5.80 28.24 -20.82
C GLY A 407 4.62 28.51 -21.76
N GLY A 408 3.45 28.88 -21.23
CA GLY A 408 2.27 29.18 -22.03
C GLY A 408 1.19 28.09 -22.03
N LEU A 409 0.24 28.24 -22.95
CA LEU A 409 -0.96 27.42 -23.10
C LEU A 409 -0.99 26.79 -24.51
N TYR A 410 -1.17 25.47 -24.58
CA TYR A 410 -1.07 24.69 -25.80
C TYR A 410 -2.34 23.88 -26.07
N LEU A 411 -2.54 23.51 -27.32
CA LEU A 411 -3.46 22.48 -27.77
C LEU A 411 -2.67 21.23 -28.15
N LEU A 412 -3.05 20.08 -27.58
CA LEU A 412 -2.60 18.77 -28.03
C LEU A 412 -3.71 18.17 -28.89
N HIS A 413 -3.44 18.00 -30.18
CA HIS A 413 -4.40 17.44 -31.11
C HIS A 413 -4.59 15.94 -30.88
N ARG A 414 -5.81 15.54 -30.51
CA ARG A 414 -6.15 14.16 -30.09
C ARG A 414 -5.81 13.11 -31.15
N ASN A 415 -6.01 13.40 -32.44
CA ASN A 415 -5.82 12.44 -33.51
C ASN A 415 -4.36 12.33 -33.97
N THR A 416 -3.66 13.46 -34.09
CA THR A 416 -2.28 13.50 -34.61
C THR A 416 -1.26 13.43 -33.48
N GLY A 417 -1.63 13.86 -32.25
CA GLY A 417 -0.73 14.05 -31.14
C GLY A 417 0.25 15.20 -31.39
N GLU A 418 -0.08 16.17 -32.24
CA GLU A 418 0.73 17.35 -32.46
C GLU A 418 0.39 18.44 -31.46
N LEU A 419 1.39 19.23 -31.07
CA LEU A 419 1.22 20.38 -30.20
C LEU A 419 1.19 21.68 -31.03
N SER A 420 0.24 22.55 -30.72
CA SER A 420 0.19 23.93 -31.20
C SER A 420 -0.08 24.88 -30.05
N PHE A 421 0.21 26.19 -30.19
CA PHE A 421 -0.30 27.17 -29.23
C PHE A 421 -1.82 27.34 -29.39
N LEU A 422 -2.52 27.64 -28.30
CA LEU A 422 -3.95 27.98 -28.37
C LEU A 422 -4.16 29.19 -29.29
N GLN A 423 -3.32 30.20 -29.13
CA GLN A 423 -3.22 31.38 -30.02
C GLN A 423 -1.77 31.85 -30.11
N SER A 424 -1.45 32.56 -31.20
CA SER A 424 -0.12 33.16 -31.44
C SER A 424 0.14 34.43 -30.63
N ASP A 425 -0.78 34.84 -29.76
CA ASP A 425 -0.63 35.99 -28.89
C ASP A 425 0.38 35.72 -27.76
N GLN A 426 1.24 36.68 -27.47
CA GLN A 426 2.24 36.58 -26.40
C GLN A 426 1.62 36.30 -25.03
N CYS A 427 0.39 36.73 -24.78
CA CYS A 427 -0.33 36.46 -23.53
C CYS A 427 -0.52 34.98 -23.28
N PHE A 428 -0.80 34.20 -24.31
CA PHE A 428 -0.96 32.73 -24.22
C PHE A 428 0.35 31.95 -24.44
N MET A 429 1.38 32.62 -24.97
CA MET A 429 2.70 32.01 -25.20
C MET A 429 3.63 32.12 -23.99
N GLN A 430 3.23 32.86 -22.94
CA GLN A 430 4.01 33.06 -21.72
C GLN A 430 3.09 33.17 -20.51
N GLY A 431 3.48 32.52 -19.41
CA GLY A 431 2.72 32.51 -18.16
C GLY A 431 2.45 31.10 -17.64
N SER A 432 1.95 31.04 -16.42
CA SER A 432 1.56 29.78 -15.77
C SER A 432 0.05 29.66 -15.81
N PHE A 433 -0.46 28.56 -16.34
CA PHE A 433 -1.89 28.31 -16.51
C PHE A 433 -2.30 27.08 -15.70
N ASN A 434 -3.10 27.29 -14.63
CA ASN A 434 -3.37 26.29 -13.61
C ASN A 434 -4.65 25.48 -13.86
N GLY A 435 -5.67 26.09 -14.44
CA GLY A 435 -6.94 25.43 -14.67
C GLY A 435 -7.90 26.26 -15.50
N TYR A 436 -8.98 25.66 -15.92
CA TYR A 436 -10.03 26.32 -16.68
C TYR A 436 -11.39 25.67 -16.47
N GLU A 437 -12.41 26.47 -16.68
CA GLU A 437 -13.82 26.13 -16.51
C GLU A 437 -14.65 26.84 -17.58
N ARG A 438 -15.77 26.26 -18.00
CA ARG A 438 -16.71 26.91 -18.90
C ARG A 438 -17.84 27.57 -18.12
N ASP A 439 -18.21 28.78 -18.53
CA ASP A 439 -19.38 29.43 -17.97
C ASP A 439 -20.67 29.01 -18.73
N VAL A 440 -21.81 29.48 -18.26
CA VAL A 440 -23.12 29.19 -18.86
C VAL A 440 -23.27 29.73 -20.27
N ASN A 441 -22.45 30.69 -20.69
CA ASN A 441 -22.41 31.24 -22.06
C ASN A 441 -21.38 30.48 -22.92
N ASN A 442 -20.83 29.37 -22.41
CA ASN A 442 -19.81 28.56 -23.06
C ASN A 442 -18.48 29.28 -23.31
N LYS A 443 -18.23 30.43 -22.64
CA LYS A 443 -16.93 31.08 -22.63
C LYS A 443 -15.98 30.29 -21.73
N LEU A 444 -14.72 30.22 -22.14
CA LEU A 444 -13.67 29.52 -21.39
C LEU A 444 -12.96 30.51 -20.43
N TRP A 445 -13.11 30.24 -19.14
CA TRP A 445 -12.39 30.93 -18.09
C TRP A 445 -11.08 30.20 -17.80
N ILE A 446 -9.94 30.89 -17.87
CA ILE A 446 -8.61 30.31 -17.75
C ILE A 446 -7.87 31.02 -16.60
N GLY A 447 -7.58 30.26 -15.55
CA GLY A 447 -6.85 30.76 -14.39
C GLY A 447 -5.34 30.76 -14.63
N SER A 448 -4.70 31.86 -14.29
CA SER A 448 -3.26 32.01 -14.48
C SER A 448 -2.57 32.72 -13.30
N SER A 449 -1.24 32.82 -13.37
CA SER A 449 -0.45 33.65 -12.46
C SER A 449 -0.57 35.16 -12.69
N LYS A 450 -1.24 35.54 -13.77
CA LYS A 450 -1.40 36.97 -14.19
C LYS A 450 -2.84 37.47 -14.11
N GLY A 451 -3.75 36.67 -13.57
CA GLY A 451 -5.18 36.92 -13.52
C GLY A 451 -5.99 35.81 -14.17
N VAL A 452 -7.23 36.10 -14.54
CA VAL A 452 -8.13 35.20 -15.24
C VAL A 452 -8.39 35.75 -16.66
N TYR A 453 -8.32 34.83 -17.62
CA TYR A 453 -8.66 35.10 -19.02
C TYR A 453 -10.05 34.52 -19.29
N VAL A 454 -10.91 35.30 -19.94
CA VAL A 454 -12.23 34.88 -20.41
C VAL A 454 -12.17 34.84 -21.93
N TYR A 455 -12.07 33.63 -22.48
CA TYR A 455 -11.81 33.39 -23.90
C TYR A 455 -13.07 32.87 -24.59
N ASP A 456 -13.42 33.52 -25.68
CA ASP A 456 -14.47 33.11 -26.58
C ASP A 456 -13.87 32.26 -27.71
N HIS A 457 -14.12 30.95 -27.66
CA HIS A 457 -13.54 29.99 -28.61
C HIS A 457 -14.16 30.08 -30.03
N LEU A 458 -15.28 30.79 -30.20
CA LEU A 458 -15.93 30.98 -31.50
C LEU A 458 -15.33 32.17 -32.26
N THR A 459 -15.07 33.26 -31.55
CA THR A 459 -14.51 34.47 -32.17
C THR A 459 -12.98 34.55 -32.05
N GLY A 460 -12.39 33.82 -31.08
CA GLY A 460 -10.98 33.93 -30.74
C GLY A 460 -10.66 35.18 -29.87
N GLU A 461 -11.66 35.97 -29.50
CA GLU A 461 -11.48 37.11 -28.64
C GLU A 461 -11.34 36.74 -27.18
N TYR A 462 -10.63 37.51 -26.38
CA TYR A 462 -10.49 37.29 -24.96
C TYR A 462 -10.39 38.63 -24.15
N GLU A 463 -10.82 38.54 -22.91
CA GLU A 463 -10.65 39.58 -21.90
C GLU A 463 -9.75 39.05 -20.78
N VAL A 464 -8.96 39.97 -20.16
CA VAL A 464 -8.09 39.62 -19.04
C VAL A 464 -8.47 40.45 -17.84
N TYR A 465 -8.81 39.78 -16.74
CA TYR A 465 -9.09 40.42 -15.46
C TYR A 465 -7.95 40.18 -14.47
N ASN A 466 -7.46 41.23 -13.86
CA ASN A 466 -6.38 41.21 -12.89
C ASN A 466 -6.52 42.35 -11.88
N SER A 467 -5.62 42.43 -10.90
CA SER A 467 -5.65 43.46 -9.84
C SER A 467 -5.48 44.91 -10.30
N ARG A 468 -5.14 45.14 -11.59
CA ARG A 468 -4.98 46.49 -12.14
C ARG A 468 -6.24 47.01 -12.85
N ASN A 469 -7.06 46.08 -13.35
CA ASN A 469 -8.21 46.47 -14.19
C ASN A 469 -9.54 45.88 -13.71
N SER A 470 -9.56 45.22 -12.56
CA SER A 470 -10.75 44.61 -11.97
C SER A 470 -10.73 44.72 -10.45
N SER A 471 -11.77 44.22 -9.78
CA SER A 471 -11.85 44.13 -8.33
C SER A 471 -11.08 42.93 -7.73
N LEU A 472 -10.31 42.19 -8.52
CA LEU A 472 -9.41 41.16 -8.01
C LEU A 472 -8.27 41.79 -7.21
N SER A 473 -8.08 41.38 -5.96
CA SER A 473 -6.94 41.85 -5.16
C SER A 473 -5.68 40.98 -5.38
N VAL A 474 -5.81 39.82 -6.04
CA VAL A 474 -4.73 38.86 -6.27
C VAL A 474 -4.80 38.33 -7.71
N ASN A 475 -3.62 38.17 -8.33
CA ASN A 475 -3.55 37.70 -9.72
C ASN A 475 -3.38 36.17 -9.85
N SER A 476 -2.88 35.48 -8.81
CA SER A 476 -2.64 34.04 -8.88
C SER A 476 -3.94 33.27 -8.72
N VAL A 477 -4.54 32.85 -9.82
CA VAL A 477 -5.76 32.01 -9.85
C VAL A 477 -5.34 30.56 -9.97
N PHE A 478 -5.69 29.73 -8.97
CA PHE A 478 -5.32 28.32 -8.88
C PHE A 478 -6.42 27.40 -9.37
N SER A 479 -7.67 27.69 -9.02
CA SER A 479 -8.82 26.90 -9.38
C SER A 479 -9.99 27.75 -9.85
N LEU A 480 -10.83 27.17 -10.68
CA LEU A 480 -12.05 27.75 -11.21
C LEU A 480 -13.17 26.73 -11.09
N LYS A 481 -14.38 27.18 -10.76
CA LYS A 481 -15.59 26.36 -10.72
C LYS A 481 -16.81 27.17 -11.08
N ALA A 482 -17.50 26.75 -12.13
CA ALA A 482 -18.87 27.18 -12.38
C ALA A 482 -19.81 26.30 -11.56
N ASP A 483 -20.59 26.88 -10.67
CA ASP A 483 -21.57 26.15 -9.88
C ASP A 483 -22.88 25.96 -10.65
N SER A 484 -23.77 25.14 -10.09
CA SER A 484 -25.06 24.82 -10.72
C SER A 484 -26.01 26.04 -10.83
N LYS A 485 -25.76 27.11 -10.07
CA LYS A 485 -26.46 28.40 -10.20
C LYS A 485 -25.83 29.32 -11.25
N GLY A 486 -24.76 28.84 -11.89
CA GLY A 486 -24.03 29.58 -12.93
C GLY A 486 -23.11 30.67 -12.39
N ARG A 487 -22.79 30.71 -11.08
CA ARG A 487 -21.78 31.61 -10.54
C ARG A 487 -20.39 31.07 -10.86
N MET A 488 -19.45 31.94 -11.15
CA MET A 488 -18.06 31.58 -11.39
C MET A 488 -17.24 31.85 -10.12
N TRP A 489 -16.67 30.79 -9.55
CA TRP A 489 -15.83 30.84 -8.36
C TRP A 489 -14.36 30.75 -8.74
N LEU A 490 -13.52 31.58 -8.10
CA LEU A 490 -12.08 31.63 -8.29
C LEU A 490 -11.38 31.35 -6.96
N GLY A 491 -10.61 30.25 -6.89
CA GLY A 491 -9.67 30.01 -5.80
C GLY A 491 -8.33 30.65 -6.13
N THR A 492 -7.83 31.49 -5.25
CA THR A 492 -6.60 32.25 -5.49
C THR A 492 -5.58 32.09 -4.36
N GLY A 493 -4.43 32.73 -4.48
CA GLY A 493 -3.39 32.74 -3.45
C GLY A 493 -3.59 33.83 -2.38
N GLY A 494 -4.80 34.32 -2.17
CA GLY A 494 -5.08 35.36 -1.17
C GLY A 494 -6.51 35.39 -0.67
N ALA A 495 -7.46 34.99 -1.51
CA ALA A 495 -8.90 34.95 -1.20
C ALA A 495 -9.63 34.04 -2.19
N VAL A 496 -10.89 33.73 -1.88
CA VAL A 496 -11.85 33.24 -2.86
C VAL A 496 -12.63 34.41 -3.43
N PHE A 497 -12.84 34.40 -4.73
CA PHE A 497 -13.69 35.37 -5.41
C PHE A 497 -14.86 34.66 -6.09
N MET A 498 -16.00 35.34 -6.09
CA MET A 498 -17.17 35.01 -6.91
C MET A 498 -17.36 36.11 -7.94
N TYR A 499 -17.46 35.75 -9.21
CA TYR A 499 -17.81 36.73 -10.26
C TYR A 499 -19.32 36.96 -10.28
N ASP A 500 -19.68 38.18 -9.94
CA ASP A 500 -21.06 38.63 -10.08
C ASP A 500 -21.29 39.10 -11.51
N ARG A 501 -22.18 38.40 -12.23
CA ARG A 501 -22.47 38.70 -13.64
C ARG A 501 -23.33 39.94 -13.85
N VAL A 502 -24.13 40.31 -12.86
CA VAL A 502 -25.03 41.44 -12.93
C VAL A 502 -24.22 42.73 -12.85
N ASP A 503 -23.33 42.78 -11.88
CA ASP A 503 -22.50 43.97 -11.63
C ASP A 503 -21.19 43.93 -12.45
N GLY A 504 -20.79 42.78 -13.01
CA GLY A 504 -19.53 42.60 -13.74
C GLY A 504 -18.29 42.66 -12.85
N VAL A 505 -18.41 42.36 -11.56
CA VAL A 505 -17.34 42.51 -10.57
C VAL A 505 -17.02 41.21 -9.84
N PHE A 506 -15.79 41.09 -9.35
CA PHE A 506 -15.38 40.01 -8.46
C PHE A 506 -15.61 40.42 -7.01
N LYS A 507 -16.37 39.61 -6.27
CA LYS A 507 -16.68 39.80 -4.85
C LYS A 507 -15.88 38.83 -4.02
N SER A 508 -15.19 39.27 -2.97
CA SER A 508 -14.43 38.46 -2.01
C SER A 508 -15.08 38.40 -0.62
N ASP A 509 -16.08 39.23 -0.39
CA ASP A 509 -16.85 39.34 0.84
C ASP A 509 -18.03 38.36 0.92
N VAL A 510 -17.88 37.24 0.27
CA VAL A 510 -18.91 36.17 0.18
C VAL A 510 -18.95 35.29 1.42
N PHE A 511 -17.90 35.32 2.23
CA PHE A 511 -17.78 34.53 3.47
C PHE A 511 -17.85 35.45 4.70
N PRO A 512 -18.44 34.94 5.82
CA PRO A 512 -18.37 35.64 7.10
C PRO A 512 -16.92 35.81 7.57
N GLU A 513 -16.64 36.84 8.36
CA GLU A 513 -15.30 37.23 8.82
C GLU A 513 -14.56 36.05 9.50
N HIS A 514 -15.26 35.21 10.26
CA HIS A 514 -14.67 34.06 10.96
C HIS A 514 -14.26 32.91 10.02
N VAL A 515 -14.75 32.87 8.77
CA VAL A 515 -14.43 31.85 7.76
C VAL A 515 -13.26 32.32 6.84
N LEU A 516 -13.10 33.61 6.64
CA LEU A 516 -12.07 34.17 5.76
C LEU A 516 -10.64 33.68 6.01
N PRO A 517 -10.20 33.40 7.27
CA PRO A 517 -8.85 32.87 7.51
C PRO A 517 -8.58 31.52 6.83
N TYR A 518 -9.61 30.72 6.62
CA TYR A 518 -9.54 29.34 6.12
C TYR A 518 -9.74 29.23 4.60
N THR A 519 -9.85 30.35 3.89
CA THR A 519 -10.10 30.38 2.44
C THR A 519 -9.08 31.26 1.70
N LYS A 520 -7.84 31.36 2.23
CA LYS A 520 -6.80 32.23 1.66
C LYS A 520 -6.06 31.62 0.49
N SER A 521 -5.85 30.30 0.49
CA SER A 521 -5.07 29.61 -0.55
C SER A 521 -5.83 28.42 -1.13
N VAL A 522 -6.97 28.68 -1.75
CA VAL A 522 -7.87 27.65 -2.24
C VAL A 522 -7.36 27.07 -3.56
N ARG A 523 -6.97 25.79 -3.53
CA ARG A 523 -6.42 25.04 -4.64
C ARG A 523 -7.47 24.29 -5.46
N PHE A 524 -8.59 23.93 -4.82
CA PHE A 524 -9.65 23.17 -5.47
C PHE A 524 -11.02 23.61 -4.94
N ILE A 525 -12.01 23.69 -5.83
CA ILE A 525 -13.39 24.01 -5.50
C ILE A 525 -14.26 22.91 -6.10
N TYR A 526 -15.15 22.36 -5.29
CA TYR A 526 -16.05 21.28 -5.68
C TYR A 526 -17.50 21.60 -5.30
N GLU A 527 -18.45 21.21 -6.12
CA GLU A 527 -19.88 21.23 -5.83
C GLU A 527 -20.37 19.77 -5.78
N ASP A 528 -20.94 19.35 -4.64
CA ASP A 528 -21.47 18.01 -4.48
C ASP A 528 -22.91 17.89 -5.03
N LYS A 529 -23.47 16.69 -5.07
CA LYS A 529 -24.85 16.45 -5.53
C LYS A 529 -25.91 17.12 -4.66
N LYS A 530 -25.61 17.39 -3.40
CA LYS A 530 -26.47 18.14 -2.45
C LYS A 530 -26.35 19.66 -2.66
N LYS A 531 -25.55 20.12 -3.65
CA LYS A 531 -25.27 21.53 -3.98
C LYS A 531 -24.46 22.26 -2.92
N ASN A 532 -23.81 21.55 -2.00
CA ASN A 532 -22.83 22.17 -1.12
C ASN A 532 -21.57 22.50 -1.93
N LEU A 533 -20.96 23.63 -1.62
CA LEU A 533 -19.66 24.01 -2.16
C LEU A 533 -18.57 23.70 -1.14
N TRP A 534 -17.50 23.11 -1.64
CA TRP A 534 -16.34 22.69 -0.87
C TRP A 534 -15.12 23.48 -1.36
N PHE A 535 -14.49 24.22 -0.45
CA PHE A 535 -13.30 25.02 -0.73
C PHE A 535 -12.10 24.39 -0.04
N CYS A 536 -11.18 23.83 -0.82
CA CYS A 536 -9.99 23.14 -0.32
C CYS A 536 -8.82 24.11 -0.25
N ASP A 537 -8.40 24.45 0.95
CA ASP A 537 -7.19 25.25 1.19
C ASP A 537 -5.95 24.35 1.26
N ASP A 538 -4.78 24.87 0.90
CA ASP A 538 -3.55 24.07 0.88
C ASP A 538 -2.88 23.91 2.26
N LYS A 539 -3.47 24.51 3.33
CA LYS A 539 -2.93 24.46 4.70
C LYS A 539 -4.00 24.40 5.79
N GLU A 540 -5.17 24.97 5.53
CA GLU A 540 -6.19 25.21 6.55
C GLU A 540 -7.32 24.15 6.52
N GLY A 541 -7.23 23.13 5.67
CA GLY A 541 -8.27 22.13 5.55
C GLY A 541 -9.34 22.46 4.52
N VAL A 542 -10.59 22.22 4.84
CA VAL A 542 -11.71 22.39 3.92
C VAL A 542 -12.83 23.20 4.56
N VAL A 543 -13.36 24.15 3.81
CA VAL A 543 -14.60 24.85 4.17
C VAL A 543 -15.73 24.32 3.32
N LYS A 544 -16.74 23.72 3.95
CA LYS A 544 -18.00 23.30 3.34
C LYS A 544 -19.06 24.37 3.56
N VAL A 545 -19.80 24.70 2.52
CA VAL A 545 -20.85 25.73 2.53
C VAL A 545 -22.11 25.14 1.93
N ASP A 546 -23.24 25.29 2.62
CA ASP A 546 -24.54 24.83 2.10
C ASP A 546 -24.99 25.68 0.89
N GLU A 547 -25.93 25.15 0.12
CA GLU A 547 -26.47 25.79 -1.09
C GLU A 547 -27.00 27.21 -0.84
N SER A 548 -27.51 27.49 0.36
CA SER A 548 -28.09 28.78 0.75
C SER A 548 -27.05 29.78 1.29
N PHE A 549 -25.81 29.36 1.50
CA PHE A 549 -24.77 30.17 2.16
C PHE A 549 -25.11 30.63 3.57
N THR A 550 -25.83 29.76 4.30
CA THR A 550 -26.22 30.00 5.70
C THR A 550 -25.40 29.22 6.69
N THR A 551 -24.90 28.06 6.28
CA THR A 551 -24.11 27.16 7.12
C THR A 551 -22.70 27.03 6.57
N PHE A 552 -21.71 27.18 7.45
CA PHE A 552 -20.29 27.06 7.14
C PHE A 552 -19.68 26.04 8.11
N GLU A 553 -19.03 25.03 7.56
CA GLU A 553 -18.35 23.98 8.31
C GLU A 553 -16.86 23.98 7.94
N HIS A 554 -15.98 24.12 8.94
CA HIS A 554 -14.52 24.05 8.74
C HIS A 554 -14.02 22.70 9.24
N ILE A 555 -13.43 21.91 8.35
CA ILE A 555 -13.01 20.52 8.57
C ILE A 555 -11.49 20.44 8.47
N THR A 556 -10.87 19.87 9.51
CA THR A 556 -9.41 19.82 9.67
C THR A 556 -8.92 18.44 10.12
N ILE A 557 -7.63 18.33 10.40
CA ILE A 557 -7.03 17.13 11.05
C ILE A 557 -7.59 16.87 12.45
N ASP A 558 -8.11 17.88 13.14
CA ASP A 558 -8.71 17.71 14.47
C ASP A 558 -10.09 17.03 14.38
N ASP A 559 -10.69 17.00 13.21
CA ASP A 559 -11.95 16.30 12.96
C ASP A 559 -11.70 14.89 12.43
N PHE A 560 -11.19 14.77 11.21
CA PHE A 560 -10.91 13.46 10.58
C PHE A 560 -10.00 13.52 9.35
N LEU A 561 -9.53 14.70 8.92
CA LEU A 561 -8.65 14.76 7.76
C LEU A 561 -7.27 14.15 8.07
N PRO A 562 -6.69 13.36 7.17
CA PRO A 562 -5.31 12.86 7.34
C PRO A 562 -4.26 13.97 7.22
N ASN A 563 -4.61 15.08 6.58
CA ASN A 563 -3.78 16.27 6.40
C ASN A 563 -4.64 17.48 5.99
N ASN A 564 -4.32 18.66 6.49
CA ASN A 564 -5.03 19.89 6.13
C ASN A 564 -4.80 20.34 4.68
N SER A 565 -3.78 19.84 3.99
CA SER A 565 -3.59 20.10 2.56
C SER A 565 -4.46 19.15 1.73
N VAL A 566 -5.68 19.59 1.43
CA VAL A 566 -6.63 18.86 0.60
C VAL A 566 -6.53 19.32 -0.85
N MET A 567 -6.16 18.41 -1.73
CA MET A 567 -5.85 18.71 -3.11
C MET A 567 -7.04 18.55 -4.05
N SER A 568 -7.97 17.65 -3.76
CA SER A 568 -9.21 17.49 -4.51
C SER A 568 -10.26 16.73 -3.72
N ILE A 569 -11.52 16.94 -4.08
CA ILE A 569 -12.68 16.22 -3.58
C ILE A 569 -13.48 15.72 -4.77
N VAL A 570 -14.05 14.52 -4.65
CA VAL A 570 -14.96 13.98 -5.64
C VAL A 570 -15.95 13.03 -4.98
N GLU A 571 -17.18 13.02 -5.46
CA GLU A 571 -18.20 12.08 -5.00
C GLU A 571 -18.01 10.71 -5.66
N ASP A 572 -18.09 9.64 -4.84
CA ASP A 572 -18.03 8.27 -5.35
C ASP A 572 -19.27 8.01 -6.23
N PRO A 573 -19.08 7.67 -7.52
CA PRO A 573 -20.20 7.51 -8.45
C PRO A 573 -21.07 6.29 -8.17
N LYS A 574 -20.56 5.29 -7.43
CA LYS A 574 -21.23 4.00 -7.18
C LYS A 574 -21.76 3.85 -5.76
N ASN A 575 -20.97 4.24 -4.77
CA ASN A 575 -21.26 3.95 -3.37
C ASN A 575 -21.84 5.15 -2.60
N GLY A 576 -21.87 6.31 -3.22
CA GLY A 576 -22.28 7.58 -2.62
C GLY A 576 -21.41 7.98 -1.44
N GLY A 577 -20.75 8.92 -1.29
CA GLY A 577 -19.76 9.36 -0.32
C GLY A 577 -18.73 10.21 -1.00
N LEU A 578 -17.83 10.80 -0.25
CA LEU A 578 -16.85 11.73 -0.74
C LEU A 578 -15.44 11.18 -0.57
N TRP A 579 -14.66 11.23 -1.64
CA TRP A 579 -13.23 11.01 -1.64
C TRP A 579 -12.49 12.34 -1.49
N PHE A 580 -11.57 12.40 -0.54
CA PHE A 580 -10.66 13.53 -0.34
C PHE A 580 -9.23 13.07 -0.65
N ALA A 581 -8.61 13.67 -1.64
CA ALA A 581 -7.21 13.44 -1.95
C ALA A 581 -6.35 14.48 -1.20
N THR A 582 -5.40 14.02 -0.41
CA THR A 582 -4.57 14.88 0.44
C THR A 582 -3.08 14.67 0.19
N GLN A 583 -2.24 15.47 0.82
CA GLN A 583 -0.79 15.22 0.83
C GLN A 583 -0.38 14.12 1.83
N ARG A 584 -1.34 13.39 2.41
CA ARG A 584 -1.09 12.25 3.31
C ARG A 584 -2.08 11.10 3.11
N GLY A 585 -2.39 10.78 1.86
CA GLY A 585 -3.26 9.69 1.48
C GLY A 585 -4.65 10.12 1.00
N LEU A 586 -5.51 9.14 0.80
CA LEU A 586 -6.92 9.32 0.44
C LEU A 586 -7.80 9.11 1.67
N LEU A 587 -8.81 9.94 1.82
CA LEU A 587 -9.86 9.77 2.81
C LEU A 587 -11.18 9.54 2.07
N TYR A 588 -11.96 8.57 2.51
CA TYR A 588 -13.34 8.36 2.08
C TYR A 588 -14.30 8.61 3.25
N ILE A 589 -15.36 9.37 3.00
CA ILE A 589 -16.38 9.70 3.99
C ILE A 589 -17.75 9.35 3.44
N LYS A 590 -18.58 8.73 4.26
CA LYS A 590 -20.00 8.53 4.03
C LYS A 590 -20.78 9.11 5.21
N GLU A 591 -21.16 10.39 5.11
CA GLU A 591 -21.78 11.16 6.20
C GLU A 591 -23.04 10.48 6.75
N GLU A 592 -23.89 9.92 5.87
CA GLU A 592 -25.16 9.27 6.25
C GLU A 592 -24.97 8.02 7.13
N GLU A 593 -23.82 7.36 7.02
CA GLU A 593 -23.48 6.15 7.80
C GLU A 593 -22.53 6.46 8.96
N ASN A 594 -22.14 7.72 9.15
CA ASN A 594 -21.08 8.13 10.08
C ASN A 594 -19.81 7.29 9.91
N TYR A 595 -19.44 7.03 8.64
CA TYR A 595 -18.32 6.19 8.27
C TYR A 595 -17.23 7.02 7.61
N HIS A 596 -15.99 6.85 8.06
CA HIS A 596 -14.80 7.37 7.36
C HIS A 596 -13.68 6.34 7.39
N LYS A 597 -12.87 6.35 6.33
CA LYS A 597 -11.68 5.49 6.21
C LYS A 597 -10.56 6.27 5.51
N ILE A 598 -9.40 6.30 6.16
CA ILE A 598 -8.15 6.80 5.57
C ILE A 598 -7.46 5.64 4.87
N PHE A 599 -7.19 5.81 3.59
CA PHE A 599 -6.42 4.87 2.77
C PHE A 599 -4.96 5.26 2.76
N SER A 600 -4.12 4.31 3.07
CA SER A 600 -2.67 4.45 3.19
C SER A 600 -1.94 3.53 2.23
N LEU A 601 -0.63 3.48 2.33
CA LEU A 601 0.19 2.50 1.62
C LEU A 601 -0.26 1.05 1.88
N TYR A 602 -0.77 0.75 3.07
CA TYR A 602 -1.31 -0.57 3.42
C TYR A 602 -2.57 -0.94 2.63
N ASP A 603 -3.32 0.04 2.13
CA ASP A 603 -4.52 -0.18 1.33
C ASP A 603 -4.23 -0.24 -0.18
N GLY A 604 -2.97 -0.11 -0.57
CA GLY A 604 -2.54 -0.23 -1.97
C GLY A 604 -2.39 1.09 -2.74
N ILE A 605 -2.50 2.28 -2.10
CA ILE A 605 -2.11 3.52 -2.77
C ILE A 605 -0.59 3.59 -2.97
N PRO A 606 -0.05 4.14 -4.09
CA PRO A 606 1.38 4.06 -4.40
C PRO A 606 2.27 5.02 -3.60
N GLY A 607 1.72 6.08 -3.12
CA GLY A 607 2.39 7.13 -2.34
C GLY A 607 1.37 7.97 -1.60
N TYR A 608 1.83 8.79 -0.68
CA TYR A 608 0.95 9.61 0.15
C TYR A 608 0.54 10.92 -0.50
N ILE A 609 1.38 11.46 -1.40
CA ILE A 609 1.17 12.79 -1.96
C ILE A 609 0.29 12.71 -3.20
N PHE A 610 -0.96 13.13 -3.04
CA PHE A 610 -1.89 13.31 -4.15
C PHE A 610 -1.85 14.75 -4.65
N ASN A 611 -2.09 14.93 -5.95
CA ASN A 611 -2.14 16.24 -6.60
C ASN A 611 -3.59 16.63 -6.96
N SER A 612 -3.76 17.89 -7.38
CA SER A 612 -5.09 18.46 -7.58
C SER A 612 -6.00 17.81 -8.60
N PRO A 613 -5.55 17.20 -9.72
CA PRO A 613 -6.55 16.69 -10.63
C PRO A 613 -7.19 15.40 -10.10
N VAL A 614 -8.50 15.36 -10.19
CA VAL A 614 -9.34 14.17 -10.04
C VAL A 614 -10.28 14.10 -11.23
N GLN A 615 -10.53 12.90 -11.71
CA GLN A 615 -11.43 12.65 -12.83
C GLN A 615 -12.30 11.43 -12.56
N ILE A 616 -13.58 11.50 -12.94
CA ILE A 616 -14.45 10.33 -13.08
C ILE A 616 -14.59 10.06 -14.58
N THR A 617 -14.32 8.83 -15.01
CA THR A 617 -14.52 8.36 -16.39
C THR A 617 -15.94 7.81 -16.60
N ASP A 618 -16.36 7.63 -17.84
CA ASP A 618 -17.72 7.20 -18.21
C ASP A 618 -18.09 5.81 -17.64
N ASP A 619 -17.10 4.98 -17.33
CA ASP A 619 -17.26 3.69 -16.66
C ASP A 619 -17.40 3.80 -15.13
N ASN A 620 -17.49 5.03 -14.60
CA ASN A 620 -17.53 5.37 -13.17
C ASN A 620 -16.23 5.04 -12.40
N THR A 621 -15.09 4.94 -13.06
CA THR A 621 -13.81 4.81 -12.42
C THR A 621 -13.31 6.18 -11.97
N VAL A 622 -12.81 6.28 -10.73
CA VAL A 622 -12.25 7.51 -10.17
C VAL A 622 -10.73 7.47 -10.30
N TRP A 623 -10.16 8.53 -10.85
CA TRP A 623 -8.72 8.65 -11.12
C TRP A 623 -8.11 9.83 -10.37
N TRP A 624 -6.88 9.64 -9.87
CA TRP A 624 -6.08 10.69 -9.21
C TRP A 624 -4.65 10.70 -9.72
N GLY A 625 -4.06 11.89 -9.75
CA GLY A 625 -2.61 12.06 -9.90
C GLY A 625 -1.91 11.90 -8.54
N ASN A 626 -0.85 11.09 -8.52
CA ASN A 626 -0.05 10.83 -7.33
C ASN A 626 1.44 11.06 -7.63
N GLU A 627 2.26 11.21 -6.59
CA GLU A 627 3.72 11.37 -6.74
C GLU A 627 4.42 10.19 -7.43
N ARG A 628 3.76 9.02 -7.51
CA ARG A 628 4.30 7.78 -8.08
C ARG A 628 3.51 7.27 -9.28
N GLY A 629 2.66 8.06 -9.89
CA GLY A 629 1.90 7.70 -11.08
C GLY A 629 0.43 8.06 -11.02
N LEU A 630 -0.36 7.49 -11.92
CA LEU A 630 -1.83 7.56 -11.88
C LEU A 630 -2.39 6.47 -10.99
N VAL A 631 -3.38 6.82 -10.20
CA VAL A 631 -4.11 5.89 -9.34
C VAL A 631 -5.56 5.88 -9.76
N CYS A 632 -6.14 4.71 -9.92
CA CYS A 632 -7.59 4.59 -10.10
C CYS A 632 -8.20 3.67 -9.05
N TYR A 633 -9.43 3.98 -8.67
CA TYR A 633 -10.24 3.20 -7.75
C TYR A 633 -10.94 2.08 -8.50
N ASP A 634 -10.63 0.83 -8.13
CA ASP A 634 -11.25 -0.37 -8.68
C ASP A 634 -12.55 -0.69 -7.92
N ALA A 635 -13.65 -0.21 -8.47
CA ALA A 635 -14.96 -0.38 -7.87
C ALA A 635 -15.58 -1.80 -8.05
N VAL A 636 -14.90 -2.70 -8.75
CA VAL A 636 -15.34 -4.10 -8.90
C VAL A 636 -15.10 -4.88 -7.62
N LYS A 637 -14.10 -4.53 -6.84
CA LYS A 637 -13.85 -5.07 -5.51
C LYS A 637 -14.89 -4.51 -4.54
N SER A 638 -15.77 -5.37 -4.05
CA SER A 638 -16.94 -4.96 -3.28
C SER A 638 -16.57 -4.36 -1.91
N TRP A 639 -17.22 -3.27 -1.53
CA TRP A 639 -17.16 -2.68 -0.19
C TRP A 639 -17.59 -3.66 0.92
N SER A 640 -18.32 -4.73 0.60
CA SER A 640 -18.68 -5.79 1.55
C SER A 640 -17.45 -6.50 2.12
N GLU A 641 -16.35 -6.55 1.38
CA GLU A 641 -15.08 -7.11 1.86
C GLU A 641 -14.31 -6.12 2.77
N ILE A 642 -14.57 -4.82 2.64
CA ILE A 642 -13.95 -3.76 3.45
C ILE A 642 -14.69 -3.56 4.78
N GLY A 643 -16.03 -3.70 4.76
CA GLY A 643 -16.92 -3.30 5.86
C GLY A 643 -17.06 -4.31 7.00
N THR A 644 -16.55 -5.54 6.87
CA THR A 644 -16.78 -6.60 7.87
C THR A 644 -15.81 -6.60 9.05
N LYS A 645 -14.79 -5.77 9.04
CA LYS A 645 -13.92 -5.56 10.22
C LYS A 645 -13.96 -4.11 10.67
N ARG A 646 -14.88 -3.79 11.57
CA ARG A 646 -14.77 -2.62 12.43
C ARG A 646 -13.47 -2.74 13.21
N SER A 647 -12.41 -2.08 12.77
CA SER A 647 -11.29 -1.79 13.65
C SER A 647 -11.73 -0.67 14.59
N SER A 648 -12.15 -1.03 15.78
CA SER A 648 -12.08 -0.15 16.93
C SER A 648 -10.60 0.14 17.15
N LEU A 649 -10.11 1.24 16.63
CA LEU A 649 -8.87 1.84 17.10
C LEU A 649 -9.20 2.67 18.32
N PRO A 650 -8.43 2.50 19.43
CA PRO A 650 -8.57 3.33 20.63
C PRO A 650 -8.07 4.75 20.36
#